data_dcaa5321700cf284842bf1df25e5dc09
#
_entry.id   dcaa5321700cf284842bf1df25e5dc09
#
_cell.length_a   1.000
_cell.length_b   1.000
_cell.length_c   1.000
_cell.angle_alpha   90.00
_cell.angle_beta   90.00
_cell.angle_gamma   90.00
#
_symmetry.space_group_name_H-M   'P 1'
#
loop_
_entity.id
_entity.type
_entity.pdbx_description
1 polymer ?
#
loop_
_entity_poly.entity_id
_entity_poly.type
_entity_poly.pdbx_seq_one_letter_code
_entity_poly.pdbx_strand_id
1 'polypeptide(L)'
;KKNKASKPFDNTCLDTYYFDFETTTRRTDKKATIHKPYCVYTDHHRDGFFGEECGKKLLDNILKTHGVEAAKNEEEEEEEDYKKDKPFVRLIAHNSAYDFRFILKYLVRLDTIEKGTGLMNCNARYYNYGKFVDIQIRDSLKMINMPLAKFGDSFGLDVKKEIMPYDLYTEENVEKVWVPISECLAEVEKANLDTKIYLKNCEEWDCISNGLINILKYAGEYCYLDCDVLKQGYEKFSGLVDEAIGEDICDYISLASMAHNYLIKEGCYDDVLQLSAVPRAFIQKCVVGGRTMCAENKKSLNFEKNSHKKFSDFDAVSLYPSAMSRMPGFLKGKPKIIGTFEPEKYDGYFVCIKVKSIKKKYKFPCVSLLTDKGIRNFTNDLEGEYLYLDRVGLEDFVNYHGAEYEFINGYYYDDGHNPKIKSVITHLFNQRLKFKKQKNPIQMVFKELMNSSYGKAYLKPIDSDSTYVPAKDFETYMDRNFNYIKEATKLANGLFYKVKFYKAIDNHFNNAHVGVEILSMSKRIMFEVMTLAEDLGHDMTYTDTDSIHIDSSKIDELSKEFNKKFGRELIGNQMGQFHTDFDLKGSVGEIHAVDSIFLGKKCYVDKLQGYDKKGNELVDYHIRMKGVPEDCIKYKADKEYGGDVMALFRDLYDRVYTGSGDKTANNVDGLTFNLLAVRPKFEMCKNMTIISKTVFNRKLS
;
A
#
# COMPACT_ATOMS: atom_id res chain seq x y z
N LYS A 1 6.62 6.56 26.35
CA LYS A 1 7.67 7.31 25.64
C LYS A 1 7.05 8.51 24.91
N LYS A 2 7.69 9.67 24.98
CA LYS A 2 7.23 10.86 24.25
C LYS A 2 7.36 10.66 22.73
N ASN A 3 6.40 11.16 21.97
CA ASN A 3 6.54 11.33 20.54
C ASN A 3 7.51 12.49 20.28
N LYS A 4 8.56 12.24 19.54
CA LYS A 4 9.55 13.26 19.19
C LYS A 4 9.68 13.36 17.68
N ALA A 5 9.81 14.58 17.18
CA ALA A 5 10.13 14.82 15.80
C ALA A 5 11.47 14.17 15.43
N SER A 6 11.55 13.61 14.24
CA SER A 6 12.79 13.11 13.69
C SER A 6 13.77 14.26 13.52
N LYS A 7 15.04 14.01 13.82
CA LYS A 7 16.11 14.93 13.47
C LYS A 7 16.55 14.67 12.02
N PRO A 8 16.95 15.70 11.27
CA PRO A 8 17.62 15.51 10.01
C PRO A 8 18.83 14.55 10.18
N PHE A 9 19.16 13.80 9.13
CA PHE A 9 20.36 12.98 9.16
C PHE A 9 21.59 13.88 9.23
N ASP A 10 22.49 13.61 10.20
CA ASP A 10 23.73 14.38 10.39
C ASP A 10 24.81 14.07 9.34
N ASN A 11 24.58 13.08 8.47
CA ASN A 11 25.53 12.62 7.48
C ASN A 11 25.43 13.43 6.18
N THR A 12 26.57 13.72 5.56
CA THR A 12 26.63 14.47 4.31
C THR A 12 26.42 13.57 3.11
N CYS A 13 25.38 13.83 2.31
CA CYS A 13 25.18 13.20 1.03
C CYS A 13 26.10 13.85 -0.02
N LEU A 14 27.05 13.08 -0.53
CA LEU A 14 28.00 13.55 -1.54
C LEU A 14 27.37 13.72 -2.91
N ASP A 15 26.53 12.77 -3.28
CA ASP A 15 25.82 12.76 -4.55
C ASP A 15 24.63 11.79 -4.51
N THR A 16 23.68 11.98 -5.40
CA THR A 16 22.51 11.13 -5.57
C THR A 16 22.46 10.58 -6.98
N TYR A 17 22.31 9.27 -7.09
CA TYR A 17 22.16 8.55 -8.35
C TYR A 17 20.77 7.90 -8.40
N TYR A 18 20.04 8.18 -9.46
CA TYR A 18 18.78 7.51 -9.78
C TYR A 18 19.11 6.36 -10.73
N PHE A 19 18.83 5.14 -10.32
CA PHE A 19 19.33 3.96 -11.04
C PHE A 19 18.24 2.97 -11.35
N ASP A 20 18.46 2.18 -12.40
CA ASP A 20 17.57 1.12 -12.84
C ASP A 20 18.37 0.01 -13.52
N PHE A 21 17.97 -1.24 -13.27
CA PHE A 21 18.52 -2.43 -13.90
C PHE A 21 17.57 -2.99 -14.93
N GLU A 22 18.11 -3.47 -16.05
CA GLU A 22 17.39 -4.34 -16.97
C GLU A 22 17.92 -5.76 -16.89
N THR A 23 17.05 -6.74 -16.96
CA THR A 23 17.37 -8.14 -16.74
C THR A 23 16.87 -9.03 -17.85
N THR A 24 17.60 -10.09 -18.12
CA THR A 24 17.09 -11.24 -18.88
C THR A 24 16.22 -12.09 -17.98
N THR A 25 15.23 -12.75 -18.56
CA THR A 25 14.33 -13.65 -17.86
C THR A 25 14.40 -15.06 -18.45
N ARG A 26 14.60 -16.04 -17.59
CA ARG A 26 14.61 -17.47 -17.97
C ARG A 26 13.62 -18.24 -17.13
N ARG A 27 12.64 -18.86 -17.77
CA ARG A 27 11.69 -19.74 -17.07
C ARG A 27 12.36 -21.06 -16.70
N THR A 28 12.08 -21.53 -15.50
CA THR A 28 12.46 -22.86 -15.03
C THR A 28 11.25 -23.80 -15.08
N ASP A 29 11.51 -25.12 -15.08
CA ASP A 29 10.46 -26.14 -15.05
C ASP A 29 9.56 -26.08 -13.81
N LYS A 30 9.99 -25.36 -12.77
CA LYS A 30 9.26 -25.16 -11.49
C LYS A 30 8.38 -23.90 -11.47
N LYS A 31 8.00 -23.36 -12.61
CA LYS A 31 7.21 -22.10 -12.71
C LYS A 31 7.88 -20.88 -12.06
N ALA A 32 9.19 -20.91 -11.90
CA ALA A 32 9.98 -19.77 -11.47
C ALA A 32 10.71 -19.15 -12.67
N THR A 33 10.95 -17.86 -12.62
CA THR A 33 11.74 -17.14 -13.61
C THR A 33 13.02 -16.64 -12.96
N ILE A 34 14.17 -16.92 -13.57
CA ILE A 34 15.47 -16.43 -13.15
C ILE A 34 15.72 -15.08 -13.81
N HIS A 35 16.13 -14.09 -13.03
CA HIS A 35 16.47 -12.76 -13.50
C HIS A 35 17.98 -12.55 -13.43
N LYS A 36 18.58 -12.20 -14.56
CA LYS A 36 19.99 -11.84 -14.65
C LYS A 36 20.14 -10.43 -15.21
N PRO A 37 20.87 -9.54 -14.54
CA PRO A 37 21.07 -8.20 -15.07
C PRO A 37 21.96 -8.24 -16.31
N TYR A 38 21.62 -7.47 -17.35
CA TYR A 38 22.45 -7.26 -18.51
C TYR A 38 22.87 -5.80 -18.70
N CYS A 39 22.17 -4.86 -18.07
CA CYS A 39 22.62 -3.48 -17.98
C CYS A 39 22.08 -2.76 -16.76
N VAL A 40 22.78 -1.72 -16.36
CA VAL A 40 22.35 -0.74 -15.36
C VAL A 40 22.69 0.67 -15.86
N TYR A 41 21.76 1.58 -15.63
CA TYR A 41 21.92 3.00 -15.93
C TYR A 41 21.69 3.82 -14.69
N THR A 42 22.26 5.03 -14.70
CA THR A 42 21.91 6.09 -13.76
C THR A 42 21.69 7.39 -14.52
N ASP A 43 21.14 8.39 -13.86
CA ASP A 43 21.04 9.75 -14.41
C ASP A 43 22.40 10.38 -14.74
N HIS A 44 23.48 9.91 -14.11
CA HIS A 44 24.86 10.37 -14.35
C HIS A 44 25.61 9.57 -15.43
N HIS A 45 25.11 8.41 -15.83
CA HIS A 45 25.81 7.47 -16.71
C HIS A 45 25.01 7.22 -17.99
N ARG A 46 25.15 8.13 -18.94
CA ARG A 46 24.40 8.12 -20.21
C ARG A 46 24.66 6.88 -21.06
N ASP A 47 25.84 6.30 -20.96
CA ASP A 47 26.23 5.09 -21.70
C ASP A 47 25.95 3.80 -20.91
N GLY A 48 25.62 3.90 -19.62
CA GLY A 48 25.36 2.78 -18.75
C GLY A 48 26.51 1.81 -18.57
N PHE A 49 26.20 0.70 -17.95
CA PHE A 49 27.11 -0.42 -17.75
C PHE A 49 26.43 -1.70 -18.19
N PHE A 50 27.15 -2.55 -18.94
CA PHE A 50 26.62 -3.76 -19.53
C PHE A 50 27.34 -5.01 -19.01
N GLY A 51 26.63 -6.14 -19.11
CA GLY A 51 27.10 -7.45 -18.71
C GLY A 51 26.53 -7.90 -17.38
N GLU A 52 26.77 -9.16 -17.02
CA GLU A 52 26.26 -9.74 -15.78
C GLU A 52 26.79 -9.04 -14.53
N GLU A 53 28.00 -8.49 -14.61
CA GLU A 53 28.62 -7.72 -13.53
C GLU A 53 28.44 -6.20 -13.68
N CYS A 54 27.42 -5.76 -14.40
CA CYS A 54 27.14 -4.33 -14.59
C CYS A 54 26.99 -3.57 -13.27
N GLY A 55 26.38 -4.19 -12.26
CA GLY A 55 26.28 -3.61 -10.92
C GLY A 55 27.62 -3.33 -10.26
N LYS A 56 28.60 -4.24 -10.42
CA LYS A 56 29.97 -4.03 -9.92
C LYS A 56 30.66 -2.89 -10.67
N LYS A 57 30.48 -2.83 -11.99
CA LYS A 57 31.03 -1.73 -12.81
C LYS A 57 30.50 -0.38 -12.37
N LEU A 58 29.22 -0.28 -12.06
CA LEU A 58 28.61 0.93 -11.49
C LEU A 58 29.22 1.29 -10.14
N LEU A 59 29.33 0.32 -9.23
CA LEU A 59 29.92 0.54 -7.90
C LEU A 59 31.40 0.96 -8.00
N ASP A 60 32.18 0.35 -8.89
CA ASP A 60 33.56 0.74 -9.13
C ASP A 60 33.68 2.18 -9.65
N ASN A 61 32.75 2.61 -10.51
CA ASN A 61 32.70 3.98 -11.00
C ASN A 61 32.38 4.99 -9.88
N ILE A 62 31.38 4.66 -9.04
CA ILE A 62 31.03 5.47 -7.86
C ILE A 62 32.20 5.56 -6.89
N LEU A 63 32.90 4.45 -6.66
CA LEU A 63 34.10 4.39 -5.82
C LEU A 63 35.23 5.26 -6.38
N LYS A 64 35.46 5.24 -7.69
CA LYS A 64 36.45 6.08 -8.33
C LYS A 64 36.21 7.57 -8.14
N THR A 65 34.94 7.97 -8.16
CA THR A 65 34.54 9.38 -8.01
C THR A 65 34.51 9.83 -6.55
N HIS A 66 34.01 9.00 -5.62
CA HIS A 66 33.74 9.38 -4.25
C HIS A 66 34.48 8.57 -3.18
N GLY A 67 35.22 7.55 -3.59
CA GLY A 67 35.91 6.65 -2.66
C GLY A 67 37.01 7.34 -1.86
N VAL A 68 37.20 6.91 -0.63
CA VAL A 68 38.28 7.34 0.26
C VAL A 68 39.17 6.15 0.62
N GLU A 69 40.37 6.40 1.05
CA GLU A 69 41.33 5.35 1.45
C GLU A 69 40.77 4.57 2.65
N ALA A 70 40.84 3.25 2.57
CA ALA A 70 40.40 2.36 3.66
C ALA A 70 41.41 2.46 4.84
N ALA A 71 40.89 2.24 6.06
CA ALA A 71 41.67 2.18 7.27
C ALA A 71 42.77 1.11 7.15
N LYS A 72 43.98 1.41 7.65
CA LYS A 72 45.14 0.52 7.57
C LYS A 72 45.28 -0.41 8.78
N ASN A 73 44.59 -0.10 9.87
CA ASN A 73 44.60 -0.87 11.13
C ASN A 73 43.30 -0.73 11.90
N GLU A 74 43.14 -1.53 12.95
CA GLU A 74 41.94 -1.55 13.80
C GLU A 74 41.66 -0.21 14.52
N GLU A 75 42.71 0.51 14.90
CA GLU A 75 42.60 1.82 15.58
C GLU A 75 42.00 2.88 14.63
N GLU A 76 42.47 2.92 13.37
CA GLU A 76 41.92 3.82 12.34
C GLU A 76 40.43 3.43 12.01
N GLU A 77 40.13 2.13 12.02
CA GLU A 77 38.79 1.64 11.76
C GLU A 77 37.81 2.05 12.90
N GLU A 78 38.27 1.96 14.16
CA GLU A 78 37.50 2.45 15.30
C GLU A 78 37.30 3.95 15.26
N GLU A 79 38.31 4.74 14.89
CA GLU A 79 38.20 6.20 14.72
C GLU A 79 37.19 6.56 13.61
N GLU A 80 37.17 5.80 12.50
CA GLU A 80 36.18 5.99 11.44
C GLU A 80 34.76 5.72 11.96
N ASP A 81 34.56 4.70 12.75
CA ASP A 81 33.25 4.32 13.28
C ASP A 81 32.67 5.34 14.26
N TYR A 82 33.55 6.12 14.93
CA TYR A 82 33.16 7.20 15.85
C TYR A 82 32.98 8.57 15.21
N LYS A 83 33.31 8.75 13.91
CA LYS A 83 33.09 10.03 13.24
C LYS A 83 31.60 10.36 13.15
N LYS A 84 31.24 11.55 13.60
CA LYS A 84 29.84 12.04 13.59
C LYS A 84 29.32 12.33 12.19
N ASP A 85 30.16 12.76 11.26
CA ASP A 85 29.81 13.07 9.89
C ASP A 85 30.42 12.03 8.96
N LYS A 86 29.59 11.04 8.56
CA LYS A 86 29.99 10.04 7.57
C LYS A 86 29.43 10.43 6.22
N PRO A 87 30.30 10.82 5.26
CA PRO A 87 29.84 11.10 3.90
C PRO A 87 29.35 9.81 3.24
N PHE A 88 28.27 9.91 2.48
CA PHE A 88 27.69 8.78 1.78
C PHE A 88 27.17 9.19 0.40
N VAL A 89 27.00 8.21 -0.47
CA VAL A 89 26.35 8.34 -1.78
C VAL A 89 24.96 7.72 -1.68
N ARG A 90 23.97 8.40 -2.23
CA ARG A 90 22.59 7.90 -2.25
C ARG A 90 22.24 7.29 -3.59
N LEU A 91 21.72 6.08 -3.56
CA LEU A 91 21.14 5.39 -4.70
C LEU A 91 19.63 5.29 -4.54
N ILE A 92 18.88 5.80 -5.50
CA ILE A 92 17.41 5.79 -5.49
C ILE A 92 16.92 4.99 -6.68
N ALA A 93 16.06 4.01 -6.44
CA ALA A 93 15.31 3.29 -7.46
C ALA A 93 13.83 3.27 -7.12
N HIS A 94 12.99 3.11 -8.14
CA HIS A 94 11.55 2.96 -7.96
C HIS A 94 11.22 1.47 -7.80
N ASN A 95 10.75 1.06 -6.62
CA ASN A 95 10.67 -0.32 -6.16
C ASN A 95 12.08 -0.95 -5.99
N SER A 96 12.92 -0.27 -5.24
CA SER A 96 14.36 -0.58 -5.08
C SER A 96 14.66 -1.98 -4.55
N ALA A 97 13.70 -2.67 -3.94
CA ALA A 97 13.86 -4.05 -3.49
C ALA A 97 14.27 -5.00 -4.62
N TYR A 98 13.87 -4.71 -5.85
CA TYR A 98 14.29 -5.46 -7.03
C TYR A 98 15.75 -5.12 -7.41
N ASP A 99 16.04 -3.86 -7.65
CA ASP A 99 17.34 -3.40 -8.14
C ASP A 99 18.46 -3.62 -7.13
N PHE A 100 18.18 -3.42 -5.85
CA PHE A 100 19.11 -3.65 -4.74
C PHE A 100 19.71 -5.07 -4.76
N ARG A 101 18.94 -6.07 -5.15
CA ARG A 101 19.36 -7.48 -5.12
C ARG A 101 20.51 -7.77 -6.08
N PHE A 102 20.65 -6.97 -7.15
CA PHE A 102 21.72 -7.14 -8.13
C PHE A 102 23.06 -6.54 -7.71
N ILE A 103 23.08 -5.70 -6.67
CA ILE A 103 24.31 -5.15 -6.11
C ILE A 103 24.65 -5.70 -4.72
N LEU A 104 23.69 -6.35 -4.05
CA LEU A 104 23.83 -6.85 -2.68
C LEU A 104 25.09 -7.69 -2.47
N LYS A 105 25.42 -8.57 -3.39
CA LYS A 105 26.56 -9.49 -3.29
C LYS A 105 27.94 -8.78 -3.23
N TYR A 106 28.01 -7.52 -3.63
CA TYR A 106 29.23 -6.74 -3.61
C TYR A 106 29.37 -5.87 -2.36
N LEU A 107 28.31 -5.71 -1.60
CA LEU A 107 28.24 -4.80 -0.46
C LEU A 107 28.63 -5.48 0.85
N VAL A 108 29.19 -4.68 1.75
CA VAL A 108 29.53 -5.08 3.12
C VAL A 108 28.92 -4.10 4.12
N ARG A 109 28.98 -4.41 5.43
CA ARG A 109 28.41 -3.58 6.50
C ARG A 109 26.95 -3.21 6.24
N LEU A 110 26.16 -4.20 5.82
CA LEU A 110 24.77 -4.03 5.45
C LEU A 110 23.88 -3.84 6.69
N ASP A 111 23.20 -2.70 6.73
CA ASP A 111 22.13 -2.41 7.67
C ASP A 111 20.86 -2.14 6.87
N THR A 112 19.92 -3.07 6.91
CA THR A 112 18.72 -3.05 6.08
C THR A 112 17.46 -2.99 6.93
N ILE A 113 16.49 -2.18 6.48
CA ILE A 113 15.12 -2.21 6.98
C ILE A 113 14.25 -2.80 5.88
N GLU A 114 13.82 -4.06 6.09
CA GLU A 114 12.97 -4.79 5.15
C GLU A 114 11.58 -5.01 5.75
N LYS A 115 10.54 -4.91 4.93
CA LYS A 115 9.16 -5.24 5.29
C LYS A 115 8.58 -6.17 4.24
N GLY A 116 8.37 -7.42 4.61
CA GLY A 116 7.98 -8.45 3.64
C GLY A 116 9.07 -8.64 2.58
N THR A 117 8.72 -8.47 1.31
CA THR A 117 9.67 -8.51 0.18
C THR A 117 10.21 -7.13 -0.21
N GLY A 118 9.72 -6.06 0.46
CA GLY A 118 10.09 -4.68 0.17
C GLY A 118 11.30 -4.20 0.98
N LEU A 119 12.13 -3.38 0.37
CA LEU A 119 13.22 -2.68 1.01
C LEU A 119 12.76 -1.27 1.40
N MET A 120 12.87 -0.92 2.67
CA MET A 120 12.56 0.44 3.15
C MET A 120 13.80 1.33 3.10
N ASN A 121 14.94 0.82 3.53
CA ASN A 121 16.22 1.50 3.55
C ASN A 121 17.35 0.49 3.63
N CYS A 122 18.51 0.82 3.05
CA CYS A 122 19.74 0.07 3.22
C CYS A 122 20.90 1.04 3.34
N ASN A 123 21.69 0.91 4.39
CA ASN A 123 23.00 1.52 4.52
C ASN A 123 24.04 0.42 4.36
N ALA A 124 25.04 0.64 3.52
CA ALA A 124 26.05 -0.36 3.21
C ALA A 124 27.37 0.31 2.85
N ARG A 125 28.40 -0.49 2.66
CA ARG A 125 29.71 -0.04 2.24
C ARG A 125 30.20 -0.88 1.06
N TYR A 126 30.83 -0.23 0.10
CA TYR A 126 31.51 -0.89 -0.99
C TYR A 126 33.02 -0.69 -0.89
N TYR A 127 33.75 -1.79 -0.89
CA TYR A 127 35.21 -1.81 -0.87
C TYR A 127 35.77 -2.34 -2.17
N ASN A 128 36.72 -1.66 -2.74
CA ASN A 128 37.58 -2.18 -3.79
C ASN A 128 38.86 -1.34 -3.92
N TYR A 129 39.90 -1.94 -4.43
CA TYR A 129 41.18 -1.23 -4.71
C TYR A 129 41.76 -0.42 -3.52
N GLY A 130 41.60 -0.92 -2.30
CA GLY A 130 42.04 -0.23 -1.09
C GLY A 130 41.26 1.01 -0.71
N LYS A 131 40.10 1.21 -1.33
CA LYS A 131 39.19 2.33 -1.07
C LYS A 131 37.80 1.83 -0.67
N PHE A 132 37.01 2.70 -0.05
CA PHE A 132 35.63 2.44 0.23
C PHE A 132 34.73 3.66 -0.03
N VAL A 133 33.46 3.40 -0.21
CA VAL A 133 32.40 4.41 -0.26
C VAL A 133 31.18 3.88 0.52
N ASP A 134 30.64 4.73 1.38
CA ASP A 134 29.38 4.42 2.07
C ASP A 134 28.19 4.76 1.16
N ILE A 135 27.22 3.86 1.13
CA ILE A 135 26.08 3.91 0.21
C ILE A 135 24.79 3.81 1.03
N GLN A 136 23.84 4.68 0.69
CA GLN A 136 22.47 4.60 1.16
C GLN A 136 21.55 4.27 -0.01
N ILE A 137 20.75 3.22 0.11
CA ILE A 137 19.77 2.82 -0.92
C ILE A 137 18.38 3.17 -0.41
N ARG A 138 17.64 3.92 -1.22
CA ARG A 138 16.27 4.37 -0.94
C ARG A 138 15.31 3.90 -2.01
N ASP A 139 14.06 3.74 -1.61
CA ASP A 139 12.96 3.40 -2.51
C ASP A 139 12.03 4.60 -2.70
N SER A 140 12.03 5.16 -3.90
CA SER A 140 11.14 6.27 -4.26
C SER A 140 9.66 5.90 -4.19
N LEU A 141 9.30 4.62 -4.38
CA LEU A 141 7.91 4.15 -4.29
C LEU A 141 7.35 4.32 -2.87
N LYS A 142 8.18 4.37 -1.84
CA LYS A 142 7.77 4.62 -0.45
C LYS A 142 7.40 6.08 -0.19
N MET A 143 7.87 6.98 -1.02
CA MET A 143 7.55 8.42 -0.96
C MET A 143 6.48 8.81 -1.98
N ILE A 144 6.56 8.25 -3.19
CA ILE A 144 5.65 8.53 -4.30
C ILE A 144 4.97 7.23 -4.69
N ASN A 145 3.83 6.95 -4.06
CA ASN A 145 3.11 5.68 -4.20
C ASN A 145 2.28 5.63 -5.49
N MET A 146 2.96 5.68 -6.62
CA MET A 146 2.34 5.52 -7.93
C MET A 146 3.31 4.83 -8.90
N PRO A 147 2.81 4.16 -9.96
CA PRO A 147 3.69 3.63 -11.00
C PRO A 147 4.52 4.72 -11.68
N LEU A 148 5.76 4.40 -12.03
CA LEU A 148 6.67 5.32 -12.74
C LEU A 148 6.03 5.86 -14.05
N ALA A 149 5.23 5.04 -14.72
CA ALA A 149 4.50 5.43 -15.93
C ALA A 149 3.57 6.64 -15.75
N LYS A 150 3.12 6.90 -14.53
CA LYS A 150 2.25 8.06 -14.22
C LYS A 150 3.01 9.33 -13.87
N PHE A 151 4.31 9.28 -13.73
CA PHE A 151 5.12 10.45 -13.33
C PHE A 151 5.02 11.58 -14.35
N GLY A 152 5.11 11.28 -15.64
CA GLY A 152 5.02 12.27 -16.71
C GLY A 152 3.77 13.15 -16.60
N ASP A 153 2.61 12.52 -16.52
CA ASP A 153 1.32 13.21 -16.43
C ASP A 153 1.11 13.86 -15.06
N SER A 154 1.43 13.16 -13.98
CA SER A 154 1.18 13.63 -12.61
C SER A 154 2.03 14.84 -12.24
N PHE A 155 3.25 14.91 -12.72
CA PHE A 155 4.19 16.00 -12.43
C PHE A 155 4.38 17.00 -13.58
N GLY A 156 3.70 16.80 -14.71
CA GLY A 156 3.82 17.67 -15.88
C GLY A 156 5.21 17.64 -16.49
N LEU A 157 5.82 16.46 -16.59
CA LEU A 157 7.16 16.27 -17.12
C LEU A 157 7.15 16.25 -18.67
N ASP A 158 8.24 16.72 -19.26
CA ASP A 158 8.45 16.62 -20.72
C ASP A 158 8.86 15.20 -21.14
N VAL A 159 9.29 14.38 -20.22
CA VAL A 159 9.67 12.98 -20.41
C VAL A 159 8.64 12.05 -19.80
N LYS A 160 8.51 10.87 -20.38
CA LYS A 160 7.62 9.82 -19.89
C LYS A 160 8.26 8.45 -20.05
N LYS A 161 7.74 7.47 -19.29
CA LYS A 161 8.12 6.07 -19.45
C LYS A 161 7.72 5.56 -20.84
N GLU A 162 8.68 4.92 -21.52
CA GLU A 162 8.48 4.33 -22.83
C GLU A 162 8.06 2.85 -22.75
N ILE A 163 7.80 2.24 -23.90
CA ILE A 163 7.40 0.83 -24.00
C ILE A 163 8.60 -0.10 -24.11
N MET A 164 8.48 -1.31 -23.56
CA MET A 164 9.53 -2.31 -23.55
C MET A 164 8.96 -3.72 -23.73
N PRO A 165 9.33 -4.45 -24.81
CA PRO A 165 8.96 -5.84 -24.98
C PRO A 165 9.89 -6.74 -24.16
N TYR A 166 9.62 -6.89 -22.88
CA TYR A 166 10.52 -7.60 -21.95
C TYR A 166 10.86 -9.03 -22.36
N ASP A 167 9.90 -9.74 -22.92
CA ASP A 167 10.10 -11.15 -23.32
C ASP A 167 11.05 -11.32 -24.52
N LEU A 168 11.34 -10.25 -25.24
CA LEU A 168 12.37 -10.23 -26.30
C LEU A 168 13.78 -10.45 -25.72
N TYR A 169 14.02 -10.03 -24.48
CA TYR A 169 15.33 -10.02 -23.86
C TYR A 169 15.65 -11.35 -23.17
N THR A 170 15.79 -12.39 -23.98
CA THR A 170 16.33 -13.68 -23.57
C THR A 170 17.86 -13.62 -23.50
N GLU A 171 18.50 -14.54 -22.78
CA GLU A 171 19.97 -14.63 -22.75
C GLU A 171 20.55 -14.73 -24.18
N GLU A 172 19.94 -15.54 -25.03
CA GLU A 172 20.33 -15.72 -26.41
C GLU A 172 20.25 -14.41 -27.23
N ASN A 173 19.13 -13.70 -27.13
CA ASN A 173 18.95 -12.45 -27.87
C ASN A 173 19.88 -11.33 -27.38
N VAL A 174 20.12 -11.26 -26.08
CA VAL A 174 21.06 -10.30 -25.48
C VAL A 174 22.49 -10.57 -25.97
N GLU A 175 22.91 -11.85 -26.10
CA GLU A 175 24.21 -12.20 -26.67
C GLU A 175 24.31 -11.85 -28.15
N LYS A 176 23.25 -12.06 -28.93
CA LYS A 176 23.22 -11.69 -30.36
C LYS A 176 23.27 -10.18 -30.57
N VAL A 177 22.73 -9.40 -29.68
CA VAL A 177 22.57 -7.93 -29.75
C VAL A 177 21.66 -7.48 -30.88
N TRP A 178 21.83 -8.00 -32.07
CA TRP A 178 21.06 -7.67 -33.27
C TRP A 178 20.02 -8.78 -33.57
N VAL A 179 18.76 -8.38 -33.58
CA VAL A 179 17.62 -9.28 -33.78
C VAL A 179 16.80 -8.80 -34.99
N PRO A 180 16.30 -9.70 -35.84
CA PRO A 180 15.45 -9.32 -36.97
C PRO A 180 14.23 -8.49 -36.55
N ILE A 181 13.89 -7.47 -37.35
CA ILE A 181 12.75 -6.57 -37.07
C ILE A 181 11.45 -7.39 -36.90
N SER A 182 11.24 -8.41 -37.72
CA SER A 182 10.05 -9.26 -37.63
C SER A 182 9.90 -9.97 -36.29
N GLU A 183 11.01 -10.48 -35.72
CA GLU A 183 11.01 -11.14 -34.40
C GLU A 183 10.73 -10.12 -33.29
N CYS A 184 11.32 -8.93 -33.36
CA CYS A 184 11.04 -7.86 -32.40
C CYS A 184 9.57 -7.45 -32.42
N LEU A 185 8.99 -7.24 -33.60
CA LEU A 185 7.59 -6.87 -33.75
C LEU A 185 6.63 -7.97 -33.26
N ALA A 186 6.98 -9.23 -33.45
CA ALA A 186 6.20 -10.35 -32.95
C ALA A 186 6.11 -10.33 -31.40
N GLU A 187 7.22 -10.03 -30.73
CA GLU A 187 7.24 -9.90 -29.27
C GLU A 187 6.50 -8.64 -28.78
N VAL A 188 6.57 -7.52 -29.52
CA VAL A 188 5.82 -6.30 -29.22
C VAL A 188 4.31 -6.56 -29.32
N GLU A 189 3.85 -7.25 -30.36
CA GLU A 189 2.44 -7.61 -30.54
C GLU A 189 1.97 -8.59 -29.45
N LYS A 190 2.78 -9.58 -29.13
CA LYS A 190 2.49 -10.56 -28.08
C LYS A 190 2.33 -9.90 -26.69
N ALA A 191 3.07 -8.82 -26.45
CA ALA A 191 2.99 -8.03 -25.22
C ALA A 191 1.85 -6.98 -25.22
N ASN A 192 1.00 -6.93 -26.27
CA ASN A 192 -0.02 -5.91 -26.47
C ASN A 192 0.52 -4.47 -26.49
N LEU A 193 1.73 -4.29 -26.98
CA LEU A 193 2.35 -2.98 -27.17
C LEU A 193 2.12 -2.44 -28.59
N ASP A 194 2.19 -1.14 -28.75
CA ASP A 194 2.01 -0.48 -30.05
C ASP A 194 3.28 -0.63 -30.91
N THR A 195 3.16 -1.36 -32.01
CA THR A 195 4.27 -1.60 -32.96
C THR A 195 4.76 -0.33 -33.65
N LYS A 196 3.86 0.64 -33.88
CA LYS A 196 4.22 1.92 -34.49
C LYS A 196 5.06 2.77 -33.57
N ILE A 197 4.70 2.82 -32.28
CA ILE A 197 5.48 3.52 -31.27
C ILE A 197 6.84 2.85 -31.10
N TYR A 198 6.90 1.52 -31.07
CA TYR A 198 8.15 0.77 -30.97
C TYR A 198 9.09 1.07 -32.14
N LEU A 199 8.61 1.00 -33.37
CA LEU A 199 9.41 1.28 -34.56
C LEU A 199 9.87 2.75 -34.60
N LYS A 200 9.01 3.67 -34.23
CA LYS A 200 9.37 5.09 -34.10
C LYS A 200 10.52 5.29 -33.12
N ASN A 201 10.44 4.65 -31.95
CA ASN A 201 11.53 4.70 -30.96
C ASN A 201 12.82 4.10 -31.52
N CYS A 202 12.73 2.97 -32.24
CA CYS A 202 13.91 2.35 -32.89
C CYS A 202 14.57 3.28 -33.91
N GLU A 203 13.77 4.02 -34.67
CA GLU A 203 14.28 4.99 -35.64
C GLU A 203 14.89 6.22 -34.94
N GLU A 204 14.18 6.80 -33.98
CA GLU A 204 14.66 7.98 -33.23
C GLU A 204 15.95 7.69 -32.42
N TRP A 205 16.08 6.48 -31.91
CA TRP A 205 17.24 6.06 -31.12
C TRP A 205 18.33 5.39 -31.97
N ASP A 206 18.17 5.41 -33.29
CA ASP A 206 19.15 4.84 -34.23
C ASP A 206 19.51 3.37 -33.92
N CYS A 207 18.48 2.56 -33.68
CA CYS A 207 18.63 1.14 -33.35
C CYS A 207 18.59 0.23 -34.57
N ILE A 208 18.21 0.70 -35.76
CA ILE A 208 17.96 -0.12 -36.94
C ILE A 208 19.18 -0.10 -37.88
N SER A 209 19.62 -1.27 -38.32
CA SER A 209 20.62 -1.44 -39.38
C SER A 209 20.41 -2.76 -40.09
N ASN A 210 20.41 -2.75 -41.44
CA ASN A 210 20.34 -3.94 -42.30
C ASN A 210 19.18 -4.88 -41.96
N GLY A 211 18.00 -4.35 -41.65
CA GLY A 211 16.83 -5.14 -41.27
C GLY A 211 16.87 -5.75 -39.88
N LEU A 212 17.85 -5.37 -39.07
CA LEU A 212 18.03 -5.82 -37.68
C LEU A 212 17.85 -4.66 -36.72
N ILE A 213 17.42 -4.98 -35.49
CA ILE A 213 17.35 -4.02 -34.39
C ILE A 213 18.43 -4.36 -33.37
N ASN A 214 19.22 -3.34 -32.98
CA ASN A 214 20.10 -3.42 -31.82
C ASN A 214 19.27 -3.32 -30.54
N ILE A 215 18.92 -4.44 -29.96
CA ILE A 215 18.04 -4.50 -28.81
C ILE A 215 18.72 -3.98 -27.53
N LEU A 216 20.03 -4.08 -27.42
CA LEU A 216 20.75 -3.51 -26.27
C LEU A 216 20.78 -1.99 -26.31
N LYS A 217 20.90 -1.40 -27.49
CA LYS A 217 20.80 0.07 -27.66
C LYS A 217 19.39 0.56 -27.30
N TYR A 218 18.35 -0.16 -27.72
CA TYR A 218 16.98 0.13 -27.34
C TYR A 218 16.79 0.05 -25.81
N ALA A 219 17.24 -1.04 -25.20
CA ALA A 219 17.17 -1.23 -23.75
C ALA A 219 17.94 -0.15 -22.99
N GLY A 220 19.09 0.26 -23.49
CA GLY A 220 19.89 1.34 -22.88
C GLY A 220 19.17 2.67 -22.89
N GLU A 221 18.61 3.08 -24.03
CA GLU A 221 17.79 4.30 -24.13
C GLU A 221 16.56 4.24 -23.21
N TYR A 222 15.87 3.11 -23.22
CA TYR A 222 14.73 2.87 -22.35
C TYR A 222 15.11 2.97 -20.86
N CYS A 223 16.16 2.30 -20.44
CA CYS A 223 16.63 2.29 -19.05
C CYS A 223 17.09 3.68 -18.59
N TYR A 224 17.81 4.40 -19.45
CA TYR A 224 18.21 5.78 -19.15
C TYR A 224 17.01 6.71 -19.00
N LEU A 225 16.01 6.59 -19.86
CA LEU A 225 14.78 7.37 -19.77
C LEU A 225 14.01 7.06 -18.47
N ASP A 226 13.98 5.82 -18.03
CA ASP A 226 13.39 5.47 -16.73
C ASP A 226 14.13 6.17 -15.57
N CYS A 227 15.46 6.24 -15.61
CA CYS A 227 16.24 6.99 -14.63
C CYS A 227 15.95 8.50 -14.69
N ASP A 228 15.80 9.06 -15.88
CA ASP A 228 15.50 10.48 -16.07
C ASP A 228 14.09 10.83 -15.59
N VAL A 229 13.10 10.02 -15.94
CA VAL A 229 11.72 10.17 -15.45
C VAL A 229 11.68 10.10 -13.92
N LEU A 230 12.37 9.13 -13.34
CA LEU A 230 12.47 8.99 -11.89
C LEU A 230 13.09 10.21 -11.23
N LYS A 231 14.22 10.68 -11.75
CA LYS A 231 14.91 11.88 -11.26
C LYS A 231 14.01 13.10 -11.30
N GLN A 232 13.42 13.39 -12.44
CA GLN A 232 12.59 14.57 -12.63
C GLN A 232 11.35 14.51 -11.75
N GLY A 233 10.68 13.38 -11.66
CA GLY A 233 9.51 13.19 -10.81
C GLY A 233 9.84 13.29 -9.32
N TYR A 234 10.91 12.67 -8.89
CA TYR A 234 11.35 12.71 -7.49
C TYR A 234 11.76 14.13 -7.07
N GLU A 235 12.54 14.83 -7.88
CA GLU A 235 12.95 16.21 -7.63
C GLU A 235 11.75 17.17 -7.65
N LYS A 236 10.81 16.97 -8.57
CA LYS A 236 9.57 17.76 -8.62
C LYS A 236 8.74 17.56 -7.34
N PHE A 237 8.55 16.32 -6.93
CA PHE A 237 7.86 15.99 -5.68
C PHE A 237 8.56 16.57 -4.46
N SER A 238 9.89 16.46 -4.40
CA SER A 238 10.71 17.08 -3.34
C SER A 238 10.50 18.59 -3.25
N GLY A 239 10.51 19.28 -4.39
CA GLY A 239 10.24 20.71 -4.45
C GLY A 239 8.83 21.08 -3.99
N LEU A 240 7.82 20.29 -4.38
CA LEU A 240 6.44 20.49 -3.94
C LEU A 240 6.28 20.29 -2.43
N VAL A 241 6.94 19.29 -1.84
CA VAL A 241 6.92 19.05 -0.40
C VAL A 241 7.60 20.19 0.35
N ASP A 242 8.76 20.65 -0.11
CA ASP A 242 9.44 21.79 0.50
C ASP A 242 8.58 23.06 0.47
N GLU A 243 7.95 23.35 -0.66
CA GLU A 243 7.01 24.47 -0.81
C GLU A 243 5.78 24.34 0.11
N ALA A 244 5.20 23.13 0.21
CA ALA A 244 3.98 22.88 0.97
C ALA A 244 4.21 22.93 2.49
N ILE A 245 5.25 22.29 3.00
CA ILE A 245 5.46 22.03 4.43
C ILE A 245 6.90 22.28 4.91
N GLY A 246 7.82 22.70 4.05
CA GLY A 246 9.21 22.97 4.42
C GLY A 246 10.03 21.75 4.83
N GLU A 247 9.69 20.57 4.33
CA GLU A 247 10.37 19.31 4.62
C GLU A 247 11.22 18.81 3.44
N ASP A 248 12.32 18.16 3.76
CA ASP A 248 13.12 17.40 2.79
C ASP A 248 12.69 15.93 2.83
N ILE A 249 12.18 15.40 1.71
CA ILE A 249 11.73 14.00 1.62
C ILE A 249 12.85 13.00 1.86
N CYS A 250 14.11 13.38 1.64
CA CYS A 250 15.26 12.52 1.88
C CYS A 250 15.53 12.24 3.36
N ASP A 251 14.97 13.05 4.26
CA ASP A 251 15.05 12.81 5.71
C ASP A 251 14.14 11.70 6.20
N TYR A 252 13.28 11.16 5.33
CA TYR A 252 12.30 10.14 5.68
C TYR A 252 12.39 8.92 4.78
N ILE A 253 12.14 7.74 5.35
CA ILE A 253 12.13 6.47 4.61
C ILE A 253 10.78 6.19 3.92
N SER A 254 9.73 6.87 4.33
CA SER A 254 8.39 6.72 3.76
C SER A 254 7.54 7.98 3.93
N LEU A 255 6.55 8.12 3.06
CA LEU A 255 5.56 9.19 3.14
C LEU A 255 4.79 9.17 4.46
N ALA A 256 4.43 7.99 4.96
CA ALA A 256 3.76 7.83 6.25
C ALA A 256 4.63 8.35 7.42
N SER A 257 5.94 8.11 7.38
CA SER A 257 6.88 8.64 8.37
C SER A 257 6.94 10.17 8.33
N MET A 258 6.99 10.75 7.15
CA MET A 258 6.99 12.19 6.96
C MET A 258 5.68 12.84 7.44
N ALA A 259 4.54 12.26 7.06
CA ALA A 259 3.22 12.74 7.48
C ALA A 259 3.06 12.69 9.00
N HIS A 260 3.46 11.59 9.64
CA HIS A 260 3.43 11.46 11.09
C HIS A 260 4.34 12.50 11.78
N ASN A 261 5.55 12.69 11.27
CA ASN A 261 6.48 13.69 11.78
C ASN A 261 5.94 15.12 11.63
N TYR A 262 5.26 15.40 10.52
CA TYR A 262 4.57 16.67 10.32
C TYR A 262 3.53 16.93 11.44
N LEU A 263 2.70 15.94 11.76
CA LEU A 263 1.74 16.06 12.85
C LEU A 263 2.42 16.28 14.22
N ILE A 264 3.56 15.64 14.45
CA ILE A 264 4.33 15.84 15.68
C ILE A 264 4.85 17.30 15.76
N LYS A 265 5.41 17.81 14.68
CA LYS A 265 5.90 19.21 14.62
C LYS A 265 4.80 20.25 14.79
N GLU A 266 3.60 19.95 14.30
CA GLU A 266 2.42 20.81 14.47
C GLU A 266 1.81 20.73 15.88
N GLY A 267 2.36 19.92 16.77
CA GLY A 267 1.94 19.82 18.17
C GLY A 267 0.80 18.83 18.41
N CYS A 268 0.38 18.04 17.42
CA CYS A 268 -0.73 17.09 17.57
C CYS A 268 -0.46 15.99 18.59
N TYR A 269 0.81 15.68 18.85
CA TYR A 269 1.25 14.62 19.78
C TYR A 269 1.89 15.17 21.05
N ASP A 270 1.74 16.46 21.34
CA ASP A 270 2.23 17.02 22.60
C ASP A 270 1.44 16.41 23.77
N ASP A 271 2.17 15.88 24.76
CA ASP A 271 1.65 15.11 25.90
C ASP A 271 0.92 13.80 25.55
N VAL A 272 0.91 13.40 24.28
CA VAL A 272 0.44 12.10 23.83
C VAL A 272 1.60 11.12 23.87
N LEU A 273 1.49 10.06 24.66
CA LEU A 273 2.58 9.13 24.91
C LEU A 273 2.43 7.86 24.09
N GLN A 274 3.54 7.40 23.53
CA GLN A 274 3.58 6.09 22.88
C GLN A 274 3.39 4.96 23.88
N LEU A 275 2.69 3.92 23.45
CA LEU A 275 2.44 2.71 24.20
C LEU A 275 3.50 1.65 23.93
N SER A 276 3.79 0.84 24.93
CA SER A 276 4.64 -0.35 24.84
C SER A 276 4.12 -1.47 25.73
N ALA A 277 4.72 -2.64 25.61
CA ALA A 277 4.49 -3.82 26.46
C ALA A 277 3.00 -4.22 26.53
N VAL A 278 2.52 -4.59 27.73
CA VAL A 278 1.16 -5.11 27.94
C VAL A 278 0.06 -4.10 27.59
N PRO A 279 0.14 -2.83 28.00
CA PRO A 279 -0.87 -1.85 27.60
C PRO A 279 -0.98 -1.72 26.06
N ARG A 280 0.14 -1.69 25.36
CA ARG A 280 0.14 -1.66 23.90
C ARG A 280 -0.51 -2.91 23.31
N ALA A 281 -0.13 -4.09 23.78
CA ALA A 281 -0.67 -5.35 23.31
C ALA A 281 -2.19 -5.46 23.53
N PHE A 282 -2.67 -4.98 24.67
CA PHE A 282 -4.10 -4.95 24.97
C PHE A 282 -4.86 -3.98 24.04
N ILE A 283 -4.41 -2.74 23.95
CA ILE A 283 -5.06 -1.72 23.14
C ILE A 283 -4.99 -2.06 21.63
N GLN A 284 -3.91 -2.70 21.20
CA GLN A 284 -3.77 -3.20 19.81
C GLN A 284 -4.90 -4.18 19.44
N LYS A 285 -5.46 -4.92 20.36
CA LYS A 285 -6.61 -5.81 20.12
C LYS A 285 -7.89 -5.05 19.79
N CYS A 286 -7.98 -3.78 20.15
CA CYS A 286 -9.09 -2.91 19.81
C CYS A 286 -9.01 -2.37 18.36
N VAL A 287 -7.89 -2.55 17.66
CA VAL A 287 -7.72 -2.10 16.28
C VAL A 287 -8.59 -2.91 15.36
N VAL A 288 -9.57 -2.25 14.76
CA VAL A 288 -10.48 -2.84 13.77
C VAL A 288 -10.58 -1.87 12.60
N GLY A 289 -10.23 -2.34 11.40
CA GLY A 289 -10.32 -1.57 10.17
C GLY A 289 -11.76 -1.23 9.78
N GLY A 290 -11.93 -0.58 8.64
CA GLY A 290 -13.22 -0.24 8.09
C GLY A 290 -14.06 -1.49 7.80
N ARG A 291 -15.37 -1.36 7.99
CA ARG A 291 -16.32 -2.45 7.71
C ARG A 291 -16.41 -2.71 6.21
N THR A 292 -16.23 -3.98 5.83
CA THR A 292 -16.41 -4.46 4.44
C THR A 292 -17.30 -5.70 4.47
N MET A 293 -18.46 -5.63 3.85
CA MET A 293 -19.39 -6.76 3.84
C MET A 293 -20.52 -6.59 2.82
N CYS A 294 -21.09 -7.73 2.39
CA CYS A 294 -22.42 -7.77 1.78
C CYS A 294 -23.51 -7.69 2.87
N ALA A 295 -24.69 -7.24 2.50
CA ALA A 295 -25.84 -7.26 3.41
C ALA A 295 -26.04 -8.66 4.01
N GLU A 296 -26.18 -8.74 5.34
CA GLU A 296 -26.34 -9.98 6.11
C GLU A 296 -25.22 -11.01 5.91
N ASN A 297 -24.08 -10.62 5.39
CA ASN A 297 -22.97 -11.52 5.00
C ASN A 297 -23.39 -12.60 3.98
N LYS A 298 -24.40 -12.30 3.16
CA LYS A 298 -24.94 -13.24 2.16
C LYS A 298 -24.67 -12.76 0.74
N LYS A 299 -24.46 -13.71 -0.17
CA LYS A 299 -24.47 -13.42 -1.59
C LYS A 299 -25.86 -12.90 -2.00
N SER A 300 -25.88 -11.96 -2.93
CA SER A 300 -27.10 -11.38 -3.45
C SER A 300 -26.95 -10.94 -4.90
N LEU A 301 -28.06 -10.76 -5.58
CA LEU A 301 -28.10 -10.16 -6.90
C LEU A 301 -29.25 -9.18 -6.99
N ASN A 302 -29.06 -8.14 -7.80
CA ASN A 302 -30.07 -7.16 -8.15
C ASN A 302 -30.06 -6.98 -9.66
N PHE A 303 -31.19 -7.26 -10.30
CA PHE A 303 -31.41 -6.96 -11.71
C PHE A 303 -32.54 -5.95 -11.81
N GLU A 304 -32.31 -4.79 -12.43
CA GLU A 304 -33.31 -3.74 -12.57
C GLU A 304 -34.60 -4.25 -13.20
N LYS A 305 -34.48 -5.12 -14.19
CA LYS A 305 -35.61 -5.77 -14.84
C LYS A 305 -36.58 -6.43 -13.87
N ASN A 306 -36.10 -6.98 -12.76
CA ASN A 306 -36.85 -7.71 -11.77
C ASN A 306 -37.24 -6.87 -10.56
N SER A 307 -36.35 -6.01 -10.09
CA SER A 307 -36.47 -5.23 -8.85
C SER A 307 -36.99 -3.80 -9.08
N HIS A 308 -36.86 -3.28 -10.30
CA HIS A 308 -37.09 -1.88 -10.66
C HIS A 308 -36.21 -0.88 -9.88
N LYS A 309 -35.05 -1.34 -9.40
CA LYS A 309 -34.10 -0.53 -8.63
C LYS A 309 -32.78 -0.39 -9.34
N LYS A 310 -32.24 0.82 -9.28
CA LYS A 310 -30.88 1.16 -9.66
C LYS A 310 -30.09 1.52 -8.42
N PHE A 311 -28.83 1.18 -8.38
CA PHE A 311 -27.97 1.44 -7.23
C PHE A 311 -26.90 2.48 -7.56
N SER A 312 -26.56 3.28 -6.56
CA SER A 312 -25.43 4.22 -6.58
C SER A 312 -24.35 3.74 -5.65
N ASP A 313 -23.11 4.07 -5.99
CA ASP A 313 -21.98 4.01 -5.09
C ASP A 313 -21.89 5.35 -4.36
N PHE A 314 -22.26 5.35 -3.09
CA PHE A 314 -22.38 6.54 -2.26
C PHE A 314 -21.22 6.60 -1.28
N ASP A 315 -20.27 7.50 -1.55
CA ASP A 315 -18.94 7.50 -0.92
C ASP A 315 -18.75 8.69 0.00
N ALA A 316 -18.09 8.44 1.15
CA ALA A 316 -17.66 9.48 2.07
C ALA A 316 -16.46 10.25 1.54
N VAL A 317 -16.50 11.56 1.65
CA VAL A 317 -15.39 12.45 1.30
C VAL A 317 -14.37 12.47 2.42
N SER A 318 -13.13 12.04 2.14
CA SER A 318 -12.01 12.09 3.09
C SER A 318 -12.39 11.53 4.46
N LEU A 319 -12.83 10.27 4.51
CA LEU A 319 -13.40 9.65 5.71
C LEU A 319 -12.48 9.75 6.94
N TYR A 320 -11.23 9.30 6.82
CA TYR A 320 -10.31 9.32 7.96
C TYR A 320 -9.90 10.74 8.41
N PRO A 321 -9.58 11.67 7.51
CA PRO A 321 -9.43 13.07 7.88
C PRO A 321 -10.67 13.66 8.57
N SER A 322 -11.86 13.33 8.09
CA SER A 322 -13.12 13.72 8.73
C SER A 322 -13.24 13.17 10.15
N ALA A 323 -12.90 11.90 10.35
CA ALA A 323 -12.87 11.28 11.67
C ALA A 323 -11.93 12.02 12.63
N MET A 324 -10.71 12.32 12.17
CA MET A 324 -9.73 13.08 12.96
C MET A 324 -10.21 14.50 13.32
N SER A 325 -10.88 15.18 12.39
CA SER A 325 -11.43 16.51 12.65
C SER A 325 -12.63 16.51 13.60
N ARG A 326 -13.36 15.41 13.66
CA ARG A 326 -14.55 15.24 14.50
C ARG A 326 -14.23 14.84 15.94
N MET A 327 -13.08 14.21 16.16
CA MET A 327 -12.63 13.80 17.49
C MET A 327 -12.37 15.02 18.39
N PRO A 328 -12.56 14.90 19.74
CA PRO A 328 -12.15 15.96 20.67
C PRO A 328 -10.64 16.23 20.62
N GLY A 329 -9.85 15.25 20.20
CA GLY A 329 -8.41 15.29 20.10
C GLY A 329 -7.79 13.94 20.41
N PHE A 330 -6.46 13.91 20.56
CA PHE A 330 -5.73 12.70 20.93
C PHE A 330 -5.58 12.63 22.45
N LEU A 331 -5.82 11.44 23.02
CA LEU A 331 -5.73 11.20 24.46
C LEU A 331 -4.32 11.47 24.98
N LYS A 332 -4.23 12.30 26.01
CA LYS A 332 -2.96 12.64 26.69
C LYS A 332 -2.68 11.72 27.87
N GLY A 333 -1.42 11.63 28.24
CA GLY A 333 -0.96 10.92 29.42
C GLY A 333 -0.78 9.42 29.25
N LYS A 334 -0.84 8.72 30.36
CA LYS A 334 -0.64 7.26 30.42
C LYS A 334 -1.96 6.54 30.60
N PRO A 335 -2.10 5.32 30.03
CA PRO A 335 -3.23 4.47 30.32
C PRO A 335 -3.19 4.01 31.80
N LYS A 336 -4.35 4.02 32.44
CA LYS A 336 -4.54 3.57 33.82
C LYS A 336 -5.41 2.34 33.82
N ILE A 337 -5.11 1.41 34.72
CA ILE A 337 -5.88 0.16 34.85
C ILE A 337 -7.26 0.48 35.46
N ILE A 338 -8.31 -0.06 34.85
CA ILE A 338 -9.68 0.10 35.33
C ILE A 338 -9.92 -0.92 36.48
N GLY A 339 -10.28 -0.41 37.66
CA GLY A 339 -10.79 -1.22 38.75
C GLY A 339 -12.30 -1.37 38.65
N THR A 340 -13.05 -0.31 38.91
CA THR A 340 -14.49 -0.23 38.68
C THR A 340 -14.76 0.56 37.41
N PHE A 341 -15.54 0.01 36.50
CA PHE A 341 -15.83 0.66 35.22
C PHE A 341 -16.87 1.75 35.37
N GLU A 342 -16.43 2.97 35.20
CA GLU A 342 -17.27 4.20 35.31
C GLU A 342 -17.04 5.05 34.04
N PRO A 343 -17.59 4.63 32.87
CA PRO A 343 -17.26 5.19 31.55
C PRO A 343 -17.47 6.72 31.44
N GLU A 344 -18.45 7.26 32.17
CA GLU A 344 -18.76 8.69 32.18
C GLU A 344 -17.66 9.57 32.84
N LYS A 345 -16.75 8.98 33.59
CA LYS A 345 -15.64 9.68 34.24
C LYS A 345 -14.37 9.74 33.39
N TYR A 346 -14.33 9.02 32.27
CA TYR A 346 -13.12 8.88 31.47
C TYR A 346 -13.16 9.76 30.22
N ASP A 347 -12.02 10.26 29.81
CA ASP A 347 -11.85 10.90 28.49
C ASP A 347 -11.86 9.86 27.36
N GLY A 348 -11.32 8.70 27.61
CA GLY A 348 -11.34 7.55 26.72
C GLY A 348 -11.03 6.27 27.48
N TYR A 349 -11.36 5.14 26.88
CA TYR A 349 -11.06 3.83 27.45
C TYR A 349 -10.96 2.76 26.37
N PHE A 350 -10.31 1.66 26.74
CA PHE A 350 -10.10 0.47 25.92
C PHE A 350 -10.39 -0.73 26.80
N VAL A 351 -11.44 -1.49 26.48
CA VAL A 351 -11.99 -2.50 27.38
C VAL A 351 -12.22 -3.83 26.70
N CYS A 352 -12.11 -4.90 27.47
CA CYS A 352 -12.64 -6.20 27.14
C CYS A 352 -13.98 -6.35 27.82
N ILE A 353 -15.00 -6.72 27.06
CA ILE A 353 -16.36 -6.99 27.56
C ILE A 353 -16.81 -8.37 27.13
N LYS A 354 -17.74 -8.95 27.90
CA LYS A 354 -18.49 -10.13 27.48
C LYS A 354 -19.92 -9.72 27.15
N VAL A 355 -20.37 -10.02 25.94
CA VAL A 355 -21.72 -9.67 25.49
C VAL A 355 -22.74 -10.56 26.17
N LYS A 356 -23.73 -9.97 26.82
CA LYS A 356 -24.88 -10.69 27.39
C LYS A 356 -25.99 -10.85 26.37
N SER A 357 -26.39 -9.75 25.73
CA SER A 357 -27.45 -9.74 24.72
C SER A 357 -27.41 -8.49 23.87
N ILE A 358 -28.02 -8.55 22.71
CA ILE A 358 -28.36 -7.39 21.86
C ILE A 358 -29.83 -7.31 21.62
N LYS A 359 -30.40 -6.10 21.58
CA LYS A 359 -31.84 -5.86 21.36
C LYS A 359 -32.20 -5.66 19.91
N LYS A 360 -31.28 -5.13 19.10
CA LYS A 360 -31.48 -4.80 17.70
C LYS A 360 -30.40 -5.42 16.81
N LYS A 361 -30.85 -6.05 15.74
CA LYS A 361 -30.01 -6.65 14.69
C LYS A 361 -30.05 -5.77 13.45
N TYR A 362 -28.92 -5.69 12.75
CA TYR A 362 -28.78 -4.96 11.49
C TYR A 362 -28.33 -5.89 10.37
N LYS A 363 -28.72 -5.59 9.14
CA LYS A 363 -28.14 -6.22 7.96
C LYS A 363 -26.65 -5.91 7.83
N PHE A 364 -26.26 -4.71 8.31
CA PHE A 364 -24.88 -4.26 8.43
C PHE A 364 -24.56 -4.03 9.91
N PRO A 365 -24.18 -5.07 10.65
CA PRO A 365 -23.86 -4.94 12.07
C PRO A 365 -22.69 -4.02 12.33
N CYS A 366 -22.68 -3.40 13.50
CA CYS A 366 -21.67 -2.40 13.88
C CYS A 366 -20.41 -3.00 14.56
N VAL A 367 -20.44 -4.26 14.93
CA VAL A 367 -19.38 -4.92 15.70
C VAL A 367 -18.94 -6.20 15.00
N SER A 368 -17.67 -6.50 15.08
CA SER A 368 -17.06 -7.65 14.44
C SER A 368 -16.44 -8.62 15.42
N LEU A 369 -16.35 -9.89 15.00
CA LEU A 369 -15.60 -10.96 15.64
C LEU A 369 -14.41 -11.36 14.78
N LEU A 370 -13.32 -11.73 15.44
CA LEU A 370 -12.17 -12.38 14.80
C LEU A 370 -12.35 -13.89 14.89
N THR A 371 -12.40 -14.57 13.75
CA THR A 371 -12.48 -16.03 13.69
C THR A 371 -11.12 -16.66 14.03
N ASP A 372 -11.11 -17.96 14.34
CA ASP A 372 -9.89 -18.74 14.59
C ASP A 372 -8.90 -18.72 13.40
N LYS A 373 -9.41 -18.49 12.21
CA LYS A 373 -8.60 -18.35 10.97
C LYS A 373 -8.06 -16.93 10.75
N GLY A 374 -8.26 -16.01 11.69
CA GLY A 374 -7.84 -14.63 11.58
C GLY A 374 -8.70 -13.76 10.65
N ILE A 375 -9.87 -14.21 10.27
CA ILE A 375 -10.83 -13.45 9.46
C ILE A 375 -11.76 -12.68 10.38
N ARG A 376 -11.96 -11.41 10.08
CA ARG A 376 -12.88 -10.56 10.85
C ARG A 376 -14.21 -10.41 10.13
N ASN A 377 -15.30 -10.73 10.84
CA ASN A 377 -16.67 -10.62 10.32
C ASN A 377 -17.51 -9.72 11.22
N PHE A 378 -18.17 -8.73 10.63
CA PHE A 378 -19.22 -7.95 11.29
C PHE A 378 -20.50 -8.79 11.34
N THR A 379 -21.01 -9.01 12.53
CA THR A 379 -22.09 -9.99 12.77
C THR A 379 -22.99 -9.58 13.91
N ASN A 380 -24.22 -10.10 13.89
CA ASN A 380 -25.16 -10.02 15.03
C ASN A 380 -24.97 -11.17 16.03
N ASP A 381 -24.22 -12.20 15.70
CA ASP A 381 -24.01 -13.38 16.53
C ASP A 381 -22.91 -13.13 17.57
N LEU A 382 -23.27 -12.31 18.57
CA LEU A 382 -22.32 -11.77 19.55
C LEU A 382 -22.55 -12.25 20.97
N GLU A 383 -23.69 -12.87 21.29
CA GLU A 383 -24.04 -13.29 22.63
C GLU A 383 -22.99 -14.29 23.19
N GLY A 384 -22.51 -14.00 24.38
CA GLY A 384 -21.47 -14.79 25.04
C GLY A 384 -20.04 -14.54 24.56
N GLU A 385 -19.86 -13.72 23.54
CA GLU A 385 -18.54 -13.41 22.95
C GLU A 385 -17.79 -12.34 23.73
N TYR A 386 -16.47 -12.42 23.71
CA TYR A 386 -15.57 -11.42 24.28
C TYR A 386 -15.12 -10.44 23.19
N LEU A 387 -15.31 -9.15 23.45
CA LEU A 387 -14.98 -8.08 22.51
C LEU A 387 -13.97 -7.11 23.14
N TYR A 388 -13.08 -6.58 22.30
CA TYR A 388 -12.15 -5.52 22.66
C TYR A 388 -12.61 -4.24 21.96
N LEU A 389 -13.11 -3.29 22.72
CA LEU A 389 -13.70 -2.06 22.21
C LEU A 389 -13.13 -0.83 22.91
N ASP A 390 -12.99 0.25 22.13
CA ASP A 390 -12.73 1.58 22.68
C ASP A 390 -14.04 2.28 23.05
N ARG A 391 -13.94 3.50 23.57
CA ARG A 391 -15.10 4.31 23.97
C ARG A 391 -16.12 4.48 22.83
N VAL A 392 -15.62 4.89 21.65
CA VAL A 392 -16.50 5.13 20.49
C VAL A 392 -17.18 3.83 20.05
N GLY A 393 -16.43 2.75 19.97
CA GLY A 393 -16.97 1.44 19.58
C GLY A 393 -17.99 0.90 20.57
N LEU A 394 -17.75 1.02 21.86
CA LEU A 394 -18.71 0.57 22.88
C LEU A 394 -19.97 1.44 22.92
N GLU A 395 -19.84 2.76 22.82
CA GLU A 395 -20.98 3.67 22.73
C GLU A 395 -21.87 3.31 21.52
N ASP A 396 -21.28 3.06 20.36
CA ASP A 396 -22.02 2.67 19.15
C ASP A 396 -22.69 1.31 19.31
N PHE A 397 -22.03 0.36 19.94
CA PHE A 397 -22.60 -0.96 20.23
C PHE A 397 -23.85 -0.86 21.11
N VAL A 398 -23.76 -0.07 22.17
CA VAL A 398 -24.90 0.17 23.06
C VAL A 398 -26.01 0.97 22.36
N ASN A 399 -25.65 2.06 21.67
CA ASN A 399 -26.61 2.98 21.07
C ASN A 399 -27.35 2.37 19.86
N TYR A 400 -26.66 1.59 19.02
CA TYR A 400 -27.27 1.00 17.83
C TYR A 400 -27.89 -0.37 18.09
N HIS A 401 -27.16 -1.25 18.77
CA HIS A 401 -27.63 -2.63 19.01
C HIS A 401 -28.37 -2.80 20.34
N GLY A 402 -28.40 -1.79 21.20
CA GLY A 402 -28.98 -1.94 22.55
C GLY A 402 -28.24 -3.02 23.36
N ALA A 403 -26.93 -3.09 23.25
CA ALA A 403 -26.15 -4.15 23.85
C ALA A 403 -26.14 -4.09 25.38
N GLU A 404 -26.26 -5.26 26.01
CA GLU A 404 -26.00 -5.48 27.43
C GLU A 404 -24.70 -6.32 27.54
N TYR A 405 -23.84 -5.96 28.45
CA TYR A 405 -22.51 -6.55 28.58
C TYR A 405 -22.04 -6.62 30.02
N GLU A 406 -21.03 -7.47 30.24
CA GLU A 406 -20.25 -7.53 31.46
C GLU A 406 -18.86 -6.97 31.21
N PHE A 407 -18.42 -6.02 32.03
CA PHE A 407 -17.05 -5.52 31.98
C PHE A 407 -16.08 -6.58 32.52
N ILE A 408 -14.99 -6.83 31.81
CA ILE A 408 -13.97 -7.79 32.21
C ILE A 408 -12.72 -7.06 32.72
N ASN A 409 -12.03 -6.31 31.85
CA ASN A 409 -10.85 -5.50 32.22
C ASN A 409 -10.59 -4.43 31.15
N GLY A 410 -9.66 -3.56 31.44
CA GLY A 410 -9.27 -2.53 30.47
C GLY A 410 -8.42 -1.41 31.07
N TYR A 411 -8.21 -0.41 30.22
CA TYR A 411 -7.47 0.79 30.51
C TYR A 411 -8.31 2.04 30.23
N TYR A 412 -8.08 3.10 31.01
CA TYR A 412 -8.72 4.38 30.80
C TYR A 412 -7.72 5.51 30.77
N TYR A 413 -8.15 6.64 30.21
CA TYR A 413 -7.44 7.90 30.15
C TYR A 413 -8.31 8.99 30.75
N ASP A 414 -7.70 9.89 31.56
CA ASP A 414 -8.39 11.02 32.20
C ASP A 414 -7.55 12.30 32.29
N ASP A 415 -6.47 12.38 31.52
CA ASP A 415 -5.57 13.54 31.48
C ASP A 415 -5.94 14.56 30.37
N GLY A 416 -7.12 14.43 29.78
CA GLY A 416 -7.63 15.30 28.73
C GLY A 416 -7.19 14.89 27.32
N HIS A 417 -7.52 15.75 26.37
CA HIS A 417 -7.21 15.57 24.94
C HIS A 417 -6.28 16.68 24.45
N ASN A 418 -5.44 16.33 23.49
CA ASN A 418 -4.74 17.31 22.66
C ASN A 418 -5.61 17.62 21.44
N PRO A 419 -6.19 18.81 21.30
CA PRO A 419 -7.17 19.13 20.26
C PRO A 419 -6.55 19.59 18.93
N LYS A 420 -5.26 19.68 18.82
CA LYS A 420 -4.55 20.27 17.67
C LYS A 420 -4.88 19.60 16.33
N ILE A 421 -5.18 18.29 16.33
CA ILE A 421 -5.43 17.55 15.10
C ILE A 421 -6.55 18.14 14.25
N LYS A 422 -7.60 18.66 14.89
CA LYS A 422 -8.75 19.24 14.17
C LYS A 422 -8.35 20.41 13.29
N SER A 423 -7.60 21.37 13.84
CA SER A 423 -7.15 22.55 13.09
C SER A 423 -6.15 22.18 12.00
N VAL A 424 -5.25 21.24 12.28
CA VAL A 424 -4.23 20.79 11.33
C VAL A 424 -4.86 20.07 10.13
N ILE A 425 -5.75 19.13 10.38
CA ILE A 425 -6.43 18.39 9.30
C ILE A 425 -7.33 19.32 8.48
N THR A 426 -8.05 20.23 9.12
CA THR A 426 -8.87 21.24 8.44
C THR A 426 -8.02 22.12 7.54
N HIS A 427 -6.86 22.56 8.02
CA HIS A 427 -5.90 23.33 7.21
C HIS A 427 -5.44 22.55 5.98
N LEU A 428 -5.00 21.30 6.16
CA LEU A 428 -4.55 20.45 5.04
C LEU A 428 -5.66 20.25 4.01
N PHE A 429 -6.87 19.99 4.45
CA PHE A 429 -8.01 19.82 3.56
C PHE A 429 -8.33 21.08 2.75
N ASN A 430 -8.36 22.24 3.42
CA ASN A 430 -8.62 23.53 2.77
C ASN A 430 -7.52 23.90 1.78
N GLN A 431 -6.26 23.64 2.09
CA GLN A 431 -5.14 23.85 1.17
C GLN A 431 -5.27 22.95 -0.07
N ARG A 432 -5.62 21.69 0.14
CA ARG A 432 -5.88 20.77 -0.99
C ARG A 432 -6.98 21.29 -1.92
N LEU A 433 -8.12 21.71 -1.37
CA LEU A 433 -9.22 22.26 -2.18
C LEU A 433 -8.79 23.50 -2.95
N LYS A 434 -8.08 24.43 -2.31
CA LYS A 434 -7.56 25.64 -2.94
C LYS A 434 -6.67 25.32 -4.14
N PHE A 435 -5.66 24.46 -3.96
CA PHE A 435 -4.72 24.13 -5.01
C PHE A 435 -5.32 23.22 -6.09
N LYS A 436 -6.30 22.39 -5.75
CA LYS A 436 -7.05 21.61 -6.73
C LYS A 436 -7.83 22.51 -7.69
N LYS A 437 -8.48 23.57 -7.20
CA LYS A 437 -9.15 24.57 -8.04
C LYS A 437 -8.19 25.27 -8.99
N GLN A 438 -6.97 25.53 -8.55
CA GLN A 438 -5.91 26.17 -9.34
C GLN A 438 -5.20 25.20 -10.29
N LYS A 439 -5.59 23.92 -10.28
CA LYS A 439 -4.88 22.83 -11.01
C LYS A 439 -3.39 22.76 -10.69
N ASN A 440 -3.02 23.12 -9.46
CA ASN A 440 -1.65 23.09 -8.99
C ASN A 440 -1.33 21.69 -8.44
N PRO A 441 -0.27 21.02 -8.93
CA PRO A 441 0.10 19.67 -8.47
C PRO A 441 0.46 19.57 -6.98
N ILE A 442 0.74 20.67 -6.30
CA ILE A 442 0.98 20.69 -4.85
C ILE A 442 -0.20 20.15 -4.04
N GLN A 443 -1.43 20.19 -4.59
CA GLN A 443 -2.61 19.60 -3.96
C GLN A 443 -2.41 18.11 -3.62
N MET A 444 -1.59 17.40 -4.40
CA MET A 444 -1.29 16.00 -4.19
C MET A 444 -0.52 15.78 -2.89
N VAL A 445 0.40 16.68 -2.54
CA VAL A 445 1.14 16.62 -1.28
C VAL A 445 0.19 16.69 -0.08
N PHE A 446 -0.75 17.63 -0.09
CA PHE A 446 -1.73 17.76 0.99
C PHE A 446 -2.65 16.55 1.09
N LYS A 447 -3.08 16.00 -0.05
CA LYS A 447 -3.85 14.75 -0.09
C LYS A 447 -3.10 13.60 0.57
N GLU A 448 -1.85 13.39 0.17
CA GLU A 448 -1.04 12.28 0.67
C GLU A 448 -0.68 12.45 2.15
N LEU A 449 -0.44 13.67 2.63
CA LEU A 449 -0.25 13.95 4.05
C LEU A 449 -1.48 13.54 4.88
N MET A 450 -2.68 13.92 4.46
CA MET A 450 -3.91 13.54 5.14
C MET A 450 -4.12 12.03 5.14
N ASN A 451 -3.91 11.37 3.99
CA ASN A 451 -4.19 9.95 3.85
C ASN A 451 -3.15 9.06 4.54
N SER A 452 -1.93 9.56 4.75
CA SER A 452 -0.83 8.78 5.33
C SER A 452 -0.61 9.03 6.83
N SER A 453 -1.18 10.09 7.37
CA SER A 453 -0.87 10.57 8.72
C SER A 453 -1.36 9.65 9.85
N TYR A 454 -2.47 8.94 9.65
CA TYR A 454 -3.10 8.12 10.68
C TYR A 454 -2.60 6.67 10.69
N GLY A 455 -2.20 6.13 9.54
CA GLY A 455 -1.82 4.72 9.43
C GLY A 455 -0.65 4.35 10.32
N LYS A 456 0.29 5.25 10.52
CA LYS A 456 1.45 5.01 11.38
C LYS A 456 1.10 4.86 12.87
N ALA A 457 0.02 5.46 13.32
CA ALA A 457 -0.40 5.41 14.72
C ALA A 457 -0.64 3.97 15.21
N TYR A 458 -1.27 3.12 14.37
CA TYR A 458 -1.64 1.76 14.72
C TYR A 458 -0.86 0.68 13.97
N LEU A 459 0.20 1.03 13.24
CA LEU A 459 1.06 0.03 12.63
C LEU A 459 1.54 -0.97 13.68
N LYS A 460 1.39 -2.25 13.38
CA LYS A 460 2.04 -3.27 14.18
C LYS A 460 3.53 -3.00 14.19
N PRO A 461 4.18 -3.01 15.34
CA PRO A 461 5.62 -2.91 15.39
C PRO A 461 6.26 -4.00 14.53
N ILE A 462 7.37 -3.68 13.90
CA ILE A 462 8.19 -4.70 13.26
C ILE A 462 8.79 -5.53 14.40
N ASP A 463 8.34 -6.76 14.54
CA ASP A 463 8.72 -7.67 15.62
C ASP A 463 10.05 -8.38 15.39
N SER A 464 10.59 -8.25 14.21
CA SER A 464 11.89 -8.79 13.82
C SER A 464 12.64 -7.85 12.90
N ASP A 465 13.95 -7.81 13.05
CA ASP A 465 14.87 -7.15 12.12
C ASP A 465 15.72 -8.19 11.41
N SER A 466 16.24 -7.82 10.25
CA SER A 466 17.20 -8.64 9.51
C SER A 466 18.53 -7.90 9.39
N THR A 467 19.63 -8.65 9.55
CA THR A 467 20.96 -8.16 9.29
C THR A 467 21.76 -9.18 8.50
N TYR A 468 22.81 -8.73 7.82
CA TYR A 468 23.73 -9.59 7.10
C TYR A 468 25.04 -9.63 7.86
N VAL A 469 25.38 -10.79 8.41
CA VAL A 469 26.58 -10.97 9.22
C VAL A 469 27.66 -11.65 8.37
N PRO A 470 28.89 -11.08 8.28
CA PRO A 470 29.99 -11.74 7.60
C PRO A 470 30.24 -13.15 8.16
N ALA A 471 30.53 -14.12 7.30
CA ALA A 471 30.73 -15.51 7.71
C ALA A 471 31.82 -15.67 8.79
N LYS A 472 32.87 -14.85 8.73
CA LYS A 472 33.96 -14.83 9.72
C LYS A 472 33.52 -14.43 11.13
N ASP A 473 32.47 -13.60 11.24
CA ASP A 473 31.98 -13.04 12.50
C ASP A 473 30.74 -13.76 13.03
N PHE A 474 30.24 -14.74 12.28
CA PHE A 474 28.96 -15.37 12.56
C PHE A 474 28.88 -16.07 13.92
N GLU A 475 29.91 -16.83 14.30
CA GLU A 475 29.92 -17.55 15.59
C GLU A 475 29.87 -16.55 16.74
N THR A 476 30.72 -15.53 16.72
CA THR A 476 30.73 -14.46 17.74
C THR A 476 29.39 -13.73 17.81
N TYR A 477 28.79 -13.47 16.65
CA TYR A 477 27.47 -12.83 16.59
C TYR A 477 26.39 -13.72 17.20
N MET A 478 26.40 -15.02 16.90
CA MET A 478 25.48 -16.01 17.46
C MET A 478 25.58 -16.09 18.96
N ASP A 479 26.82 -16.17 19.51
CA ASP A 479 27.04 -16.26 20.96
C ASP A 479 26.49 -15.05 21.71
N ARG A 480 26.67 -13.85 21.13
CA ARG A 480 26.18 -12.60 21.75
C ARG A 480 24.66 -12.41 21.66
N ASN A 481 24.02 -12.97 20.65
CA ASN A 481 22.62 -12.68 20.33
C ASN A 481 21.71 -13.90 20.35
N PHE A 482 22.18 -15.04 20.83
CA PHE A 482 21.49 -16.34 20.76
C PHE A 482 20.00 -16.28 21.12
N ASN A 483 19.69 -15.61 22.24
CA ASN A 483 18.30 -15.51 22.73
C ASN A 483 17.35 -14.72 21.85
N TYR A 484 17.87 -13.94 20.92
CA TYR A 484 17.08 -13.06 20.04
C TYR A 484 17.02 -13.56 18.61
N ILE A 485 17.79 -14.60 18.25
CA ILE A 485 17.86 -15.09 16.88
C ILE A 485 16.64 -15.94 16.57
N LYS A 486 15.90 -15.51 15.52
CA LYS A 486 14.76 -16.25 14.99
C LYS A 486 15.17 -17.24 13.92
N GLU A 487 16.04 -16.81 13.03
CA GLU A 487 16.48 -17.58 11.87
C GLU A 487 17.84 -17.09 11.40
N ALA A 488 18.72 -18.01 11.02
CA ALA A 488 19.99 -17.69 10.39
C ALA A 488 20.15 -18.56 9.14
N THR A 489 20.40 -17.94 8.01
CA THR A 489 20.53 -18.61 6.70
C THR A 489 21.88 -18.27 6.08
N LYS A 490 22.74 -19.29 5.86
CA LYS A 490 23.99 -19.11 5.13
C LYS A 490 23.69 -18.86 3.66
N LEU A 491 24.24 -17.78 3.11
CA LEU A 491 24.15 -17.50 1.69
C LEU A 491 25.17 -18.32 0.91
N ALA A 492 24.82 -18.72 -0.32
CA ALA A 492 25.62 -19.68 -1.10
C ALA A 492 26.97 -19.14 -1.56
N ASN A 493 27.17 -17.81 -1.58
CA ASN A 493 28.50 -17.23 -1.80
C ASN A 493 29.48 -17.49 -0.65
N GLY A 494 29.00 -18.01 0.48
CA GLY A 494 29.80 -18.30 1.68
C GLY A 494 30.30 -17.05 2.44
N LEU A 495 29.98 -15.84 1.96
CA LEU A 495 30.48 -14.59 2.53
C LEU A 495 29.62 -14.07 3.68
N PHE A 496 28.33 -14.37 3.66
CA PHE A 496 27.37 -13.82 4.63
C PHE A 496 26.38 -14.86 5.13
N TYR A 497 25.89 -14.59 6.35
CA TYR A 497 24.65 -15.16 6.89
C TYR A 497 23.61 -14.06 6.97
N LYS A 498 22.40 -14.31 6.44
CA LYS A 498 21.23 -13.48 6.72
C LYS A 498 20.64 -13.91 8.05
N VAL A 499 20.64 -13.03 9.04
CA VAL A 499 20.14 -13.31 10.38
C VAL A 499 18.90 -12.49 10.64
N LYS A 500 17.80 -13.15 11.03
CA LYS A 500 16.58 -12.51 11.55
C LYS A 500 16.58 -12.66 13.05
N PHE A 501 16.27 -11.59 13.75
CA PHE A 501 16.22 -11.60 15.22
C PHE A 501 14.97 -10.88 15.75
N TYR A 502 14.50 -11.32 16.91
CA TYR A 502 13.35 -10.73 17.58
C TYR A 502 13.74 -9.46 18.33
N LYS A 503 12.85 -8.48 18.31
CA LYS A 503 12.93 -7.34 19.21
C LYS A 503 12.23 -7.66 20.53
N ALA A 504 12.78 -7.16 21.64
CA ALA A 504 12.11 -7.25 22.93
C ALA A 504 10.77 -6.51 22.90
N ILE A 505 9.75 -7.05 23.55
CA ILE A 505 8.39 -6.52 23.56
C ILE A 505 8.30 -5.09 24.10
N ASP A 506 9.17 -4.73 25.03
CA ASP A 506 9.27 -3.40 25.63
C ASP A 506 9.95 -2.36 24.72
N ASN A 507 10.56 -2.81 23.62
CA ASN A 507 11.11 -1.96 22.57
C ASN A 507 10.11 -1.69 21.43
N HIS A 508 8.89 -2.19 21.53
CA HIS A 508 7.83 -1.99 20.56
C HIS A 508 6.94 -0.82 21.01
N PHE A 509 7.05 0.30 20.31
CA PHE A 509 6.28 1.51 20.59
C PHE A 509 5.37 1.87 19.43
N ASN A 510 4.14 2.24 19.74
CA ASN A 510 3.23 2.88 18.79
C ASN A 510 2.19 3.75 19.53
N ASN A 511 1.32 4.39 18.76
CA ASN A 511 0.21 5.20 19.24
C ASN A 511 -1.13 4.49 18.99
N ALA A 512 -1.23 3.21 19.35
CA ALA A 512 -2.42 2.39 19.07
C ALA A 512 -3.70 3.02 19.61
N HIS A 513 -3.68 3.69 20.77
CA HIS A 513 -4.83 4.39 21.35
C HIS A 513 -5.37 5.49 20.43
N VAL A 514 -4.48 6.22 19.77
CA VAL A 514 -4.86 7.24 18.77
C VAL A 514 -5.48 6.58 17.55
N GLY A 515 -4.80 5.57 17.01
CA GLY A 515 -5.26 4.87 15.80
C GLY A 515 -6.59 4.16 15.99
N VAL A 516 -6.82 3.52 17.12
CA VAL A 516 -8.09 2.86 17.44
C VAL A 516 -9.24 3.86 17.43
N GLU A 517 -9.09 5.01 18.09
CA GLU A 517 -10.13 6.03 18.12
C GLU A 517 -10.43 6.63 16.75
N ILE A 518 -9.41 6.84 15.91
CA ILE A 518 -9.61 7.29 14.53
C ILE A 518 -10.41 6.26 13.73
N LEU A 519 -10.06 5.00 13.81
CA LEU A 519 -10.75 3.92 13.11
C LEU A 519 -12.20 3.77 13.59
N SER A 520 -12.45 3.85 14.89
CA SER A 520 -13.79 3.76 15.45
C SER A 520 -14.64 4.97 15.09
N MET A 521 -14.09 6.17 15.09
CA MET A 521 -14.79 7.38 14.66
C MET A 521 -15.10 7.34 13.15
N SER A 522 -14.22 6.82 12.32
CA SER A 522 -14.48 6.63 10.90
C SER A 522 -15.65 5.67 10.66
N LYS A 523 -15.72 4.59 11.43
CA LYS A 523 -16.85 3.68 11.39
C LYS A 523 -18.16 4.33 11.90
N ARG A 524 -18.10 5.17 12.93
CA ARG A 524 -19.27 5.93 13.40
C ARG A 524 -19.87 6.81 12.33
N ILE A 525 -19.03 7.50 11.54
CA ILE A 525 -19.52 8.32 10.42
C ILE A 525 -20.33 7.47 9.45
N MET A 526 -19.86 6.28 9.13
CA MET A 526 -20.58 5.33 8.26
C MET A 526 -21.83 4.76 8.94
N PHE A 527 -21.77 4.43 10.22
CA PHE A 527 -22.90 3.89 10.97
C PHE A 527 -24.06 4.87 11.06
N GLU A 528 -23.79 6.16 11.25
CA GLU A 528 -24.85 7.18 11.29
C GLU A 528 -25.68 7.19 10.02
N VAL A 529 -25.04 7.08 8.87
CA VAL A 529 -25.72 7.06 7.57
C VAL A 529 -26.43 5.72 7.33
N MET A 530 -25.72 4.62 7.54
CA MET A 530 -26.22 3.29 7.17
C MET A 530 -27.30 2.77 8.12
N THR A 531 -27.18 3.04 9.42
CA THR A 531 -28.24 2.66 10.36
C THR A 531 -29.54 3.44 10.13
N LEU A 532 -29.43 4.72 9.81
CA LEU A 532 -30.58 5.53 9.43
C LEU A 532 -31.23 5.02 8.13
N ALA A 533 -30.45 4.73 7.11
CA ALA A 533 -30.94 4.17 5.85
C ALA A 533 -31.65 2.83 6.08
N GLU A 534 -31.10 1.97 6.92
CA GLU A 534 -31.69 0.69 7.27
C GLU A 534 -32.98 0.85 8.05
N ASP A 535 -33.06 1.78 9.02
CA ASP A 535 -34.28 2.11 9.79
C ASP A 535 -35.37 2.69 8.89
N LEU A 536 -35.02 3.39 7.82
CA LEU A 536 -35.96 3.90 6.82
C LEU A 536 -36.41 2.86 5.79
N GLY A 537 -35.84 1.67 5.85
CA GLY A 537 -36.14 0.58 4.91
C GLY A 537 -35.51 0.75 3.53
N HIS A 538 -34.44 1.56 3.42
CA HIS A 538 -33.71 1.72 2.16
C HIS A 538 -32.84 0.49 1.88
N ASP A 539 -32.85 0.01 0.64
CA ASP A 539 -32.01 -1.11 0.24
C ASP A 539 -30.55 -0.70 0.06
N MET A 540 -29.68 -1.41 0.76
CA MET A 540 -28.25 -1.38 0.60
C MET A 540 -27.76 -2.80 0.38
N THR A 541 -26.84 -2.98 -0.56
CA THR A 541 -26.35 -4.31 -0.96
C THR A 541 -24.94 -4.61 -0.47
N TYR A 542 -24.11 -3.56 -0.35
CA TYR A 542 -22.69 -3.72 -0.05
C TYR A 542 -22.10 -2.46 0.58
N THR A 543 -21.10 -2.65 1.41
CA THR A 543 -20.26 -1.56 1.93
C THR A 543 -18.81 -1.97 1.94
N ASP A 544 -17.93 -0.99 1.69
CA ASP A 544 -16.48 -1.16 1.79
C ASP A 544 -15.84 0.10 2.36
N THR A 545 -15.60 0.10 3.66
CA THR A 545 -14.92 1.16 4.43
C THR A 545 -15.62 2.52 4.37
N ASP A 546 -15.62 3.17 3.21
CA ASP A 546 -16.14 4.52 2.98
C ASP A 546 -17.20 4.60 1.88
N SER A 547 -17.61 3.46 1.33
CA SER A 547 -18.57 3.36 0.25
C SER A 547 -19.83 2.57 0.65
N ILE A 548 -20.96 2.96 0.08
CA ILE A 548 -22.26 2.31 0.28
C ILE A 548 -22.92 2.09 -1.07
N HIS A 549 -23.24 0.83 -1.40
CA HIS A 549 -24.14 0.54 -2.53
C HIS A 549 -25.57 0.67 -2.04
N ILE A 550 -26.27 1.72 -2.47
CA ILE A 550 -27.61 2.08 -2.00
C ILE A 550 -28.56 2.33 -3.17
N ASP A 551 -29.83 2.04 -2.99
CA ASP A 551 -30.90 2.39 -3.93
C ASP A 551 -30.84 3.89 -4.27
N SER A 552 -30.57 4.19 -5.52
CA SER A 552 -30.39 5.58 -6.02
C SER A 552 -31.60 6.46 -5.77
N SER A 553 -32.80 5.90 -5.83
CA SER A 553 -34.07 6.63 -5.64
C SER A 553 -34.31 7.08 -4.20
N LYS A 554 -33.53 6.56 -3.24
CA LYS A 554 -33.70 6.81 -1.79
C LYS A 554 -32.68 7.79 -1.22
N ILE A 555 -31.69 8.21 -1.99
CA ILE A 555 -30.62 9.10 -1.51
C ILE A 555 -31.17 10.45 -1.06
N ASP A 556 -32.11 11.04 -1.79
CA ASP A 556 -32.67 12.36 -1.43
C ASP A 556 -33.47 12.30 -0.13
N GLU A 557 -34.29 11.26 0.07
CA GLU A 557 -35.01 11.03 1.32
C GLU A 557 -34.03 10.82 2.49
N LEU A 558 -32.99 10.02 2.27
CA LEU A 558 -31.96 9.79 3.28
C LEU A 558 -31.27 11.09 3.67
N SER A 559 -30.95 11.95 2.71
CA SER A 559 -30.32 13.26 2.97
C SER A 559 -31.21 14.15 3.83
N LYS A 560 -32.50 14.21 3.54
CA LYS A 560 -33.49 14.98 4.33
C LYS A 560 -33.62 14.46 5.76
N GLU A 561 -33.78 13.16 5.91
CA GLU A 561 -33.92 12.53 7.23
C GLU A 561 -32.62 12.63 8.05
N PHE A 562 -31.46 12.55 7.38
CA PHE A 562 -30.17 12.74 8.03
C PHE A 562 -30.01 14.17 8.57
N ASN A 563 -30.39 15.17 7.77
CA ASN A 563 -30.39 16.56 8.23
C ASN A 563 -31.29 16.78 9.42
N LYS A 564 -32.51 16.23 9.41
CA LYS A 564 -33.45 16.30 10.54
C LYS A 564 -32.86 15.69 11.81
N LYS A 565 -32.20 14.53 11.69
CA LYS A 565 -31.67 13.80 12.84
C LYS A 565 -30.39 14.42 13.41
N PHE A 566 -29.45 14.83 12.55
CA PHE A 566 -28.11 15.25 12.93
C PHE A 566 -27.83 16.75 12.77
N GLY A 567 -28.71 17.49 12.09
CA GLY A 567 -28.52 18.92 11.83
C GLY A 567 -27.36 19.26 10.90
N ARG A 568 -26.97 18.30 10.04
CA ARG A 568 -25.88 18.41 9.08
C ARG A 568 -26.32 18.02 7.68
N GLU A 569 -25.76 18.66 6.67
CA GLU A 569 -25.93 18.26 5.28
C GLU A 569 -25.16 16.97 5.01
N LEU A 570 -25.86 15.96 4.46
CA LEU A 570 -25.25 14.67 4.11
C LEU A 570 -24.48 14.73 2.80
N ILE A 571 -25.05 15.37 1.78
CA ILE A 571 -24.50 15.41 0.42
C ILE A 571 -23.63 16.63 0.21
N GLY A 572 -22.43 16.46 -0.33
CA GLY A 572 -21.51 17.55 -0.63
C GLY A 572 -20.07 17.07 -0.82
N ASN A 573 -19.16 18.04 -0.91
CA ASN A 573 -17.73 17.80 -1.15
C ASN A 573 -16.84 18.14 0.06
N GLN A 574 -17.45 18.48 1.21
CA GLN A 574 -16.71 18.71 2.44
C GLN A 574 -16.38 17.40 3.15
N MET A 575 -15.38 17.42 4.03
CA MET A 575 -15.01 16.23 4.81
C MET A 575 -16.22 15.63 5.53
N GLY A 576 -16.41 14.33 5.39
CA GLY A 576 -17.50 13.59 6.03
C GLY A 576 -18.86 13.72 5.35
N GLN A 577 -18.97 14.51 4.29
CA GLN A 577 -20.13 14.47 3.39
C GLN A 577 -19.99 13.31 2.40
N PHE A 578 -21.06 13.03 1.69
CA PHE A 578 -21.14 11.92 0.75
C PHE A 578 -21.49 12.41 -0.64
N HIS A 579 -21.01 11.70 -1.64
CA HIS A 579 -21.35 11.92 -3.04
C HIS A 579 -21.38 10.59 -3.81
N THR A 580 -22.07 10.56 -4.95
CA THR A 580 -22.07 9.41 -5.85
C THR A 580 -20.74 9.35 -6.63
N ASP A 581 -20.15 8.17 -6.76
CA ASP A 581 -18.77 7.99 -7.24
C ASP A 581 -18.59 6.97 -8.38
N PHE A 582 -19.67 6.43 -8.93
CA PHE A 582 -19.52 5.62 -10.15
C PHE A 582 -19.00 6.45 -11.30
N ASP A 583 -17.99 5.93 -12.00
CA ASP A 583 -17.38 6.55 -13.17
C ASP A 583 -17.58 5.71 -14.43
N LEU A 584 -17.94 6.37 -15.50
CA LEU A 584 -18.16 5.76 -16.82
C LEU A 584 -17.61 6.71 -17.88
N LYS A 585 -16.57 6.28 -18.57
CA LYS A 585 -15.87 7.12 -19.57
C LYS A 585 -16.81 7.63 -20.65
N GLY A 586 -16.84 8.93 -20.84
CA GLY A 586 -17.67 9.61 -21.82
C GLY A 586 -19.10 9.90 -21.39
N SER A 587 -19.51 9.46 -20.19
CA SER A 587 -20.82 9.73 -19.63
C SER A 587 -20.93 11.16 -19.10
N VAL A 588 -22.11 11.73 -19.24
CA VAL A 588 -22.51 12.98 -18.60
C VAL A 588 -23.74 12.73 -17.72
N GLY A 589 -23.79 13.38 -16.55
CA GLY A 589 -24.85 13.19 -15.58
C GLY A 589 -24.66 11.98 -14.70
N GLU A 590 -25.76 11.48 -14.13
CA GLU A 590 -25.75 10.40 -13.15
C GLU A 590 -25.44 9.04 -13.79
N ILE A 591 -24.63 8.25 -13.10
CA ILE A 591 -24.28 6.88 -13.46
C ILE A 591 -24.83 5.96 -12.38
N HIS A 592 -25.53 4.90 -12.81
CA HIS A 592 -26.13 3.93 -11.90
C HIS A 592 -25.67 2.52 -12.24
N ALA A 593 -25.67 1.66 -11.23
CA ALA A 593 -25.62 0.22 -11.40
C ALA A 593 -27.04 -0.29 -11.67
N VAL A 594 -27.26 -0.83 -12.86
CA VAL A 594 -28.57 -1.39 -13.26
C VAL A 594 -28.69 -2.85 -12.86
N ASP A 595 -27.60 -3.58 -12.95
CA ASP A 595 -27.51 -4.97 -12.52
C ASP A 595 -26.26 -5.15 -11.64
N SER A 596 -26.37 -5.97 -10.61
CA SER A 596 -25.27 -6.25 -9.69
C SER A 596 -25.32 -7.67 -9.18
N ILE A 597 -24.17 -8.28 -8.99
CA ILE A 597 -24.02 -9.60 -8.37
C ILE A 597 -22.94 -9.48 -7.29
N PHE A 598 -23.32 -9.76 -6.04
CA PHE A 598 -22.41 -9.75 -4.90
C PHE A 598 -22.19 -11.16 -4.41
N LEU A 599 -20.94 -11.61 -4.39
CA LEU A 599 -20.57 -12.97 -3.96
C LEU A 599 -20.01 -12.99 -2.53
N GLY A 600 -19.37 -11.91 -2.12
CA GLY A 600 -18.74 -11.78 -0.80
C GLY A 600 -17.87 -10.53 -0.71
N LYS A 601 -17.08 -10.45 0.36
CA LYS A 601 -16.14 -9.34 0.55
C LYS A 601 -15.16 -9.23 -0.62
N LYS A 602 -15.05 -8.03 -1.20
CA LYS A 602 -14.14 -7.76 -2.31
C LYS A 602 -14.36 -8.66 -3.54
N CYS A 603 -15.58 -9.19 -3.71
CA CYS A 603 -15.94 -10.04 -4.83
C CYS A 603 -17.34 -9.74 -5.31
N TYR A 604 -17.45 -8.89 -6.34
CA TYR A 604 -18.72 -8.46 -6.91
C TYR A 604 -18.54 -7.81 -8.28
N VAL A 605 -19.67 -7.65 -8.99
CA VAL A 605 -19.73 -6.91 -10.24
C VAL A 605 -20.97 -6.02 -10.27
N ASP A 606 -20.80 -4.81 -10.78
CA ASP A 606 -21.88 -3.89 -11.14
C ASP A 606 -21.85 -3.65 -12.66
N LYS A 607 -23.02 -3.75 -13.29
CA LYS A 607 -23.22 -3.27 -14.65
C LYS A 607 -23.66 -1.80 -14.59
N LEU A 608 -22.78 -0.90 -15.05
CA LEU A 608 -23.01 0.54 -15.02
C LEU A 608 -23.71 1.01 -16.28
N GLN A 609 -24.64 1.95 -16.11
CA GLN A 609 -25.35 2.63 -17.19
C GLN A 609 -25.22 4.13 -17.03
N GLY A 610 -24.88 4.80 -18.14
CA GLY A 610 -24.83 6.25 -18.27
C GLY A 610 -25.15 6.67 -19.69
N TYR A 611 -25.14 7.96 -19.95
CA TYR A 611 -25.43 8.53 -21.27
C TYR A 611 -24.38 9.55 -21.68
N ASP A 612 -24.01 9.57 -22.94
CA ASP A 612 -23.11 10.57 -23.50
C ASP A 612 -23.84 11.92 -23.77
N LYS A 613 -23.10 12.91 -24.24
CA LYS A 613 -23.67 14.24 -24.58
C LYS A 613 -24.75 14.20 -25.68
N LYS A 614 -24.76 13.13 -26.48
CA LYS A 614 -25.73 12.92 -27.58
C LYS A 614 -26.94 12.09 -27.11
N GLY A 615 -27.00 11.66 -25.87
CA GLY A 615 -28.04 10.81 -25.33
C GLY A 615 -27.88 9.32 -25.65
N ASN A 616 -26.72 8.90 -26.19
CA ASN A 616 -26.46 7.49 -26.43
C ASN A 616 -26.12 6.77 -25.12
N GLU A 617 -26.69 5.56 -24.95
CA GLU A 617 -26.41 4.73 -23.79
C GLU A 617 -24.96 4.24 -23.78
N LEU A 618 -24.34 4.38 -22.62
CA LEU A 618 -23.01 3.85 -22.34
C LEU A 618 -23.13 2.78 -21.26
N VAL A 619 -22.44 1.67 -21.46
CA VAL A 619 -22.42 0.55 -20.53
C VAL A 619 -20.97 0.14 -20.26
N ASP A 620 -20.64 -0.07 -19.00
CA ASP A 620 -19.37 -0.66 -18.58
C ASP A 620 -19.59 -1.45 -17.29
N TYR A 621 -18.55 -2.12 -16.83
CA TYR A 621 -18.60 -2.99 -15.66
C TYR A 621 -17.63 -2.51 -14.60
N HIS A 622 -18.13 -2.44 -13.36
CA HIS A 622 -17.32 -2.20 -12.18
C HIS A 622 -17.07 -3.55 -11.50
N ILE A 623 -15.84 -4.06 -11.63
CA ILE A 623 -15.49 -5.41 -11.22
C ILE A 623 -14.54 -5.36 -10.03
N ARG A 624 -14.82 -6.13 -9.00
CA ARG A 624 -13.92 -6.37 -7.87
C ARG A 624 -13.85 -7.86 -7.58
N MET A 625 -12.63 -8.38 -7.55
CA MET A 625 -12.35 -9.75 -7.15
C MET A 625 -10.95 -9.79 -6.55
N LYS A 626 -10.87 -9.88 -5.23
CA LYS A 626 -9.59 -9.86 -4.52
C LYS A 626 -8.66 -10.98 -5.01
N GLY A 627 -7.49 -10.57 -5.48
CA GLY A 627 -6.44 -11.48 -5.97
C GLY A 627 -6.61 -11.95 -7.41
N VAL A 628 -7.63 -11.47 -8.13
CA VAL A 628 -7.81 -11.71 -9.57
C VAL A 628 -7.93 -10.35 -10.27
N PRO A 629 -6.96 -9.98 -11.12
CA PRO A 629 -7.02 -8.74 -11.88
C PRO A 629 -8.23 -8.70 -12.83
N GLU A 630 -8.75 -7.50 -13.06
CA GLU A 630 -9.91 -7.29 -13.94
C GLU A 630 -9.70 -7.84 -15.36
N ASP A 631 -8.49 -7.65 -15.91
CA ASP A 631 -8.15 -8.15 -17.23
C ASP A 631 -8.24 -9.69 -17.34
N CYS A 632 -7.91 -10.39 -16.27
CA CYS A 632 -8.02 -11.85 -16.19
C CYS A 632 -9.49 -12.31 -16.17
N ILE A 633 -10.36 -11.53 -15.52
CA ILE A 633 -11.80 -11.79 -15.47
C ILE A 633 -12.41 -11.55 -16.85
N LYS A 634 -12.08 -10.45 -17.50
CA LYS A 634 -12.52 -10.13 -18.87
C LYS A 634 -12.04 -11.18 -19.89
N TYR A 635 -10.78 -11.60 -19.79
CA TYR A 635 -10.23 -12.66 -20.63
C TYR A 635 -11.02 -13.98 -20.49
N LYS A 636 -11.34 -14.39 -19.25
CA LYS A 636 -12.14 -15.58 -19.02
C LYS A 636 -13.56 -15.43 -19.56
N ALA A 637 -14.16 -14.26 -19.39
CA ALA A 637 -15.49 -13.95 -19.92
C ALA A 637 -15.50 -14.05 -21.46
N ASP A 638 -14.49 -13.52 -22.12
CA ASP A 638 -14.35 -13.59 -23.58
C ASP A 638 -14.18 -15.03 -24.08
N LYS A 639 -13.41 -15.84 -23.36
CA LYS A 639 -13.13 -17.24 -23.74
C LYS A 639 -14.30 -18.19 -23.50
N GLU A 640 -15.01 -18.04 -22.39
CA GLU A 640 -15.96 -19.05 -21.90
C GLU A 640 -17.41 -18.56 -21.77
N TYR A 641 -17.64 -17.24 -21.78
CA TYR A 641 -18.96 -16.62 -21.51
C TYR A 641 -19.40 -15.65 -22.61
N GLY A 642 -18.82 -15.74 -23.81
CA GLY A 642 -19.19 -14.87 -24.93
C GLY A 642 -18.94 -13.37 -24.69
N GLY A 643 -17.98 -13.03 -23.85
CA GLY A 643 -17.67 -11.64 -23.49
C GLY A 643 -18.59 -11.06 -22.40
N ASP A 644 -19.49 -11.85 -21.84
CA ASP A 644 -20.45 -11.41 -20.83
C ASP A 644 -19.91 -11.65 -19.41
N VAL A 645 -19.41 -10.59 -18.78
CA VAL A 645 -18.91 -10.62 -17.40
C VAL A 645 -20.04 -10.94 -16.39
N MET A 646 -21.26 -10.48 -16.65
CA MET A 646 -22.40 -10.78 -15.78
C MET A 646 -22.72 -12.27 -15.79
N ALA A 647 -22.63 -12.94 -16.95
CA ALA A 647 -22.82 -14.37 -17.06
C ALA A 647 -21.78 -15.16 -16.27
N LEU A 648 -20.53 -14.73 -16.28
CA LEU A 648 -19.44 -15.32 -15.47
C LEU A 648 -19.78 -15.24 -13.97
N PHE A 649 -20.13 -14.05 -13.48
CA PHE A 649 -20.50 -13.88 -12.07
C PHE A 649 -21.78 -14.59 -11.71
N ARG A 650 -22.76 -14.71 -12.62
CA ARG A 650 -23.98 -15.49 -12.41
C ARG A 650 -23.67 -16.97 -12.25
N ASP A 651 -22.74 -17.50 -13.04
CA ASP A 651 -22.29 -18.90 -12.89
C ASP A 651 -21.63 -19.12 -11.52
N LEU A 652 -20.77 -18.18 -11.06
CA LEU A 652 -20.23 -18.22 -9.70
C LEU A 652 -21.30 -18.13 -8.63
N TYR A 653 -22.30 -17.29 -8.83
CA TYR A 653 -23.42 -17.14 -7.90
C TYR A 653 -24.25 -18.44 -7.77
N ASP A 654 -24.52 -19.11 -8.87
CA ASP A 654 -25.29 -20.35 -8.92
C ASP A 654 -24.50 -21.54 -8.34
N ARG A 655 -23.17 -21.49 -8.33
CA ARG A 655 -22.31 -22.44 -7.61
C ARG A 655 -22.35 -22.11 -6.11
N VAL A 656 -22.09 -23.10 -5.27
CA VAL A 656 -21.98 -22.86 -3.83
C VAL A 656 -20.63 -22.17 -3.54
N TYR A 657 -20.58 -20.86 -3.78
CA TYR A 657 -19.44 -20.03 -3.43
C TYR A 657 -19.65 -19.43 -2.04
N THR A 658 -18.87 -19.89 -1.08
CA THR A 658 -19.01 -19.44 0.32
C THR A 658 -18.13 -18.24 0.68
N GLY A 659 -17.21 -17.82 -0.18
CA GLY A 659 -16.33 -16.65 0.06
C GLY A 659 -15.52 -16.69 1.36
N SER A 660 -15.92 -17.54 2.29
CA SER A 660 -15.35 -17.68 3.63
C SER A 660 -14.30 -18.77 3.76
N GLY A 661 -14.03 -19.50 2.69
CA GLY A 661 -13.11 -20.65 2.72
C GLY A 661 -13.66 -21.84 3.51
N ASP A 662 -14.96 -21.90 3.75
CA ASP A 662 -15.59 -23.04 4.39
C ASP A 662 -15.59 -24.24 3.47
N LYS A 663 -14.82 -25.27 3.84
CA LYS A 663 -14.61 -26.49 3.05
C LYS A 663 -15.75 -27.49 3.12
N THR A 664 -16.86 -27.15 3.77
CA THR A 664 -17.98 -28.07 4.02
C THR A 664 -18.98 -28.17 2.87
N ALA A 665 -18.87 -27.34 1.84
CA ALA A 665 -19.67 -27.50 0.63
C ALA A 665 -19.07 -28.60 -0.25
N ASN A 666 -19.72 -29.73 -0.29
CA ASN A 666 -19.33 -30.87 -1.11
C ASN A 666 -19.15 -30.52 -2.59
N ASN A 667 -17.93 -30.72 -3.11
CA ASN A 667 -17.59 -30.94 -4.52
C ASN A 667 -18.21 -30.01 -5.58
N VAL A 668 -18.25 -28.70 -5.37
CA VAL A 668 -18.48 -27.77 -6.47
C VAL A 668 -17.12 -27.32 -7.01
N ASP A 669 -16.81 -27.70 -8.24
CA ASP A 669 -15.62 -27.19 -8.93
C ASP A 669 -15.77 -25.68 -9.12
N GLY A 670 -14.94 -24.91 -8.41
CA GLY A 670 -14.84 -23.47 -8.58
C GLY A 670 -14.28 -23.08 -9.94
N LEU A 671 -14.45 -21.83 -10.33
CA LEU A 671 -13.84 -21.32 -11.56
C LEU A 671 -12.34 -21.12 -11.39
N THR A 672 -11.58 -21.45 -12.42
CA THR A 672 -10.14 -21.20 -12.49
C THR A 672 -9.88 -20.01 -13.38
N PHE A 673 -9.11 -19.04 -12.88
CA PHE A 673 -8.72 -17.83 -13.59
C PHE A 673 -7.24 -17.92 -14.00
N ASN A 674 -6.96 -17.62 -15.27
CA ASN A 674 -5.60 -17.45 -15.74
C ASN A 674 -5.10 -16.07 -15.36
N LEU A 675 -4.08 -16.00 -14.51
CA LEU A 675 -3.52 -14.74 -14.00
C LEU A 675 -2.46 -14.20 -14.98
N LEU A 676 -2.91 -13.60 -16.07
CA LEU A 676 -2.05 -13.11 -17.15
C LEU A 676 -1.15 -11.94 -16.76
N ALA A 677 -1.54 -11.14 -15.76
CA ALA A 677 -0.89 -9.87 -15.43
C ALA A 677 -0.51 -9.76 -13.95
N VAL A 678 -0.25 -10.89 -13.27
CA VAL A 678 0.16 -10.85 -11.86
C VAL A 678 1.58 -10.34 -11.74
N ARG A 679 1.81 -9.33 -10.88
CA ARG A 679 3.16 -8.92 -10.52
C ARG A 679 3.85 -10.07 -9.79
N PRO A 680 4.96 -10.60 -10.33
CA PRO A 680 5.66 -11.69 -9.70
C PRO A 680 6.24 -11.26 -8.35
N LYS A 681 6.25 -12.18 -7.39
CA LYS A 681 6.99 -12.00 -6.13
C LYS A 681 8.45 -12.33 -6.38
N PHE A 682 9.32 -11.38 -6.13
CA PHE A 682 10.75 -11.57 -6.24
C PHE A 682 11.33 -12.15 -4.96
N GLU A 683 12.15 -13.17 -5.09
CA GLU A 683 12.87 -13.81 -3.99
C GLU A 683 14.34 -13.93 -4.36
N MET A 684 15.21 -13.79 -3.39
CA MET A 684 16.61 -14.13 -3.53
C MET A 684 16.84 -15.54 -2.98
N CYS A 685 17.29 -16.44 -3.82
CA CYS A 685 17.65 -17.80 -3.42
C CYS A 685 18.93 -17.83 -2.58
N LYS A 686 19.18 -18.94 -1.88
CA LYS A 686 20.42 -19.15 -1.10
C LYS A 686 21.69 -18.96 -1.93
N ASN A 687 21.64 -19.25 -3.23
CA ASN A 687 22.75 -19.02 -4.17
C ASN A 687 22.83 -17.59 -4.69
N MET A 688 22.09 -16.64 -4.07
CA MET A 688 21.98 -15.24 -4.47
C MET A 688 21.41 -15.00 -5.86
N THR A 689 20.81 -16.00 -6.48
CA THR A 689 20.05 -15.85 -7.73
C THR A 689 18.70 -15.21 -7.41
N ILE A 690 18.31 -14.23 -8.23
CA ILE A 690 17.00 -13.58 -8.12
C ILE A 690 16.02 -14.40 -8.95
N ILE A 691 14.95 -14.85 -8.32
CA ILE A 691 13.85 -15.54 -8.98
C ILE A 691 12.54 -14.80 -8.77
N SER A 692 11.66 -14.88 -9.75
CA SER A 692 10.26 -14.51 -9.57
C SER A 692 9.39 -15.77 -9.64
N LYS A 693 8.45 -15.86 -8.73
CA LYS A 693 7.42 -16.89 -8.72
C LYS A 693 6.12 -16.27 -9.16
N THR A 694 5.54 -16.78 -10.23
CA THR A 694 4.25 -16.34 -10.75
C THR A 694 3.21 -17.42 -10.50
N VAL A 695 2.09 -17.06 -9.89
CA VAL A 695 0.91 -17.93 -9.83
C VAL A 695 0.15 -17.72 -11.14
N PHE A 696 0.18 -18.71 -12.04
CA PHE A 696 -0.46 -18.62 -13.36
C PHE A 696 -1.97 -18.81 -13.29
N ASN A 697 -2.45 -19.56 -12.32
CA ASN A 697 -3.88 -19.86 -12.17
C ASN A 697 -4.33 -19.69 -10.72
N ARG A 698 -5.52 -19.17 -10.55
CA ARG A 698 -6.21 -19.13 -9.28
C ARG A 698 -7.58 -19.80 -9.40
N LYS A 699 -7.85 -20.72 -8.51
CA LYS A 699 -9.16 -21.37 -8.38
C LYS A 699 -9.98 -20.67 -7.30
N LEU A 700 -11.18 -20.25 -7.67
CA LEU A 700 -12.21 -19.78 -6.75
C LEU A 700 -13.14 -20.94 -6.44
N SER A 701 -13.22 -21.28 -5.18
CA SER A 701 -14.07 -22.37 -4.71
C SER A 701 -15.13 -21.87 -3.74
#